data_6c7d3f635d7ac7bbffab706589b28ed9
#
_entry.id   6c7d3f635d7ac7bbffab706589b28ed9
#
_cell.length_a   1.000
_cell.length_b   1.000
_cell.length_c   1.000
_cell.angle_alpha   90.00
_cell.angle_beta   90.00
_cell.angle_gamma   90.00
#
_symmetry.space_group_name_H-M   'P 1'
#
loop_
_entity.id
_entity.type
_entity.pdbx_description
1 polymer ?
#
loop_
_entity_poly.entity_id
_entity_poly.type
_entity_poly.pdbx_seq_one_letter_code
_entity_poly.pdbx_strand_id
1 'polypeptide(L)'
;MSKNILFAFLFLMGAIPSIAQKNYQVQSPNRDIKVEVTVADKVTFAIVQDHSEVMNSAVSMTLQGGEVLGANPKVLKVTKTSVDKEIPSPFYKKDVVKDIYNEMQISFRGNYGLVFRVYNDGVAYRFTTKRKEPIVIADEEAVYNFPSDYKTFTAYVNSTKPTFEEQFFNSFEQPYVNETITSLNDKRLKILPLLVDLGDGRKVCITEADLEDFPGMFLNNETGKTSLKAVHAPYPKVKEQGGHNQLQMLVKERENYIAKTSGTRSFPWRAFIISRNDKELADCDMVYRLASPSRVNDISWIKPGKVAWDWWNDWNLYGVDFRAGINNPTYKYYIDFAAEHGIEYVILDEGWAVNLQADMMQVIPEIDLQELVDYGKSKNVGIILWAGYWAFARDMENVVKHYSDMGVKGFKVDFLDRDDQEMVNFVYEASEVCAKYKMLVDFHGVFKPTGLQRTYPNVLNYEGVNGLEQLKWSPESYDMVTYDVTIPFIRMIAGPMDYTQGAMRNAVKGNYRPVNSEPMSQGTRCRQLATYVIFESPFNMLCDAPSNYRREKECTEFISNIPTIWDETVSLDGKVSEYVAIARRHGNDWYIGALTNWTPRELDLDLSFLGEGDYILELFKDGINADRAARDYKKEVIPVPTDRKLKIRMAPGGGYAARIQKR
;
A
#
# COMPACT_ATOMS: atom_id res chain seq x y z
N MET A 1 -30.40 -51.41 -71.59
CA MET A 1 -30.70 -49.97 -71.47
C MET A 1 -30.76 -49.61 -69.95
N SER A 2 -29.66 -49.12 -69.42
CA SER A 2 -29.57 -48.72 -67.99
C SER A 2 -29.22 -47.23 -68.01
N LYS A 3 -30.11 -46.40 -67.42
CA LYS A 3 -29.92 -44.96 -67.29
C LYS A 3 -29.21 -44.68 -65.97
N ASN A 4 -27.98 -44.17 -66.03
CA ASN A 4 -27.29 -43.63 -64.88
C ASN A 4 -27.76 -42.19 -64.62
N ILE A 5 -28.34 -41.94 -63.43
CA ILE A 5 -28.69 -40.61 -62.92
C ILE A 5 -27.53 -40.15 -62.02
N LEU A 6 -26.82 -39.12 -62.48
CA LEU A 6 -25.73 -38.45 -61.73
C LEU A 6 -26.35 -37.39 -60.82
N PHE A 7 -26.28 -37.60 -59.47
CA PHE A 7 -26.65 -36.59 -58.48
C PHE A 7 -25.44 -35.72 -58.22
N ALA A 8 -25.52 -34.43 -58.63
CA ALA A 8 -24.55 -33.41 -58.28
C ALA A 8 -24.90 -32.84 -56.88
N PHE A 9 -24.07 -33.11 -55.88
CA PHE A 9 -24.11 -32.44 -54.57
C PHE A 9 -23.43 -31.07 -54.68
N LEU A 10 -24.23 -30.00 -54.66
CA LEU A 10 -23.74 -28.64 -54.46
C LEU A 10 -23.37 -28.46 -52.96
N PHE A 11 -22.08 -28.41 -52.65
CA PHE A 11 -21.58 -27.93 -51.37
C PHE A 11 -21.68 -26.40 -51.36
N LEU A 12 -22.65 -25.86 -50.64
CA LEU A 12 -22.65 -24.48 -50.22
C LEU A 12 -21.61 -24.34 -49.13
N MET A 13 -20.40 -23.91 -49.47
CA MET A 13 -19.47 -23.36 -48.48
C MET A 13 -20.00 -22.01 -48.00
N GLY A 14 -20.66 -22.01 -46.85
CA GLY A 14 -20.96 -20.79 -46.14
C GLY A 14 -19.65 -20.09 -45.79
N ALA A 15 -19.36 -18.95 -46.38
CA ALA A 15 -18.29 -18.08 -45.97
C ALA A 15 -18.56 -17.61 -44.55
N ILE A 16 -17.87 -18.17 -43.56
CA ILE A 16 -17.83 -17.60 -42.22
C ILE A 16 -17.14 -16.24 -42.38
N PRO A 17 -17.80 -15.11 -42.02
CA PRO A 17 -17.16 -13.81 -42.12
C PRO A 17 -15.97 -13.80 -41.17
N SER A 18 -14.75 -13.87 -41.71
CA SER A 18 -13.54 -13.61 -40.96
C SER A 18 -13.61 -12.16 -40.46
N ILE A 19 -13.77 -11.96 -39.15
CA ILE A 19 -13.64 -10.65 -38.54
C ILE A 19 -12.19 -10.20 -38.79
N ALA A 20 -11.99 -9.16 -39.59
CA ALA A 20 -10.66 -8.66 -39.89
C ALA A 20 -9.98 -8.18 -38.61
N GLN A 21 -8.93 -8.86 -38.20
CA GLN A 21 -8.08 -8.49 -37.08
C GLN A 21 -7.47 -7.11 -37.31
N LYS A 22 -7.55 -6.23 -36.29
CA LYS A 22 -6.92 -4.90 -36.30
C LYS A 22 -5.90 -4.82 -35.15
N ASN A 23 -4.71 -4.36 -35.47
CA ASN A 23 -3.62 -4.22 -34.52
C ASN A 23 -3.30 -2.74 -34.30
N TYR A 24 -3.09 -2.37 -33.05
CA TYR A 24 -2.71 -1.04 -32.58
C TYR A 24 -1.55 -1.16 -31.63
N GLN A 25 -0.73 -0.11 -31.53
CA GLN A 25 0.39 -0.12 -30.59
C GLN A 25 0.62 1.27 -29.99
N VAL A 26 1.17 1.32 -28.78
CA VAL A 26 1.70 2.51 -28.12
C VAL A 26 2.98 2.12 -27.39
N GLN A 27 3.97 3.04 -27.33
CA GLN A 27 5.28 2.79 -26.73
C GLN A 27 5.53 3.80 -25.61
N SER A 28 6.40 3.44 -24.65
CA SER A 28 6.92 4.37 -23.65
C SER A 28 7.69 5.53 -24.30
N PRO A 29 7.86 6.67 -23.61
CA PRO A 29 8.65 7.80 -24.13
C PRO A 29 10.09 7.42 -24.54
N ASN A 30 10.74 6.54 -23.77
CA ASN A 30 12.08 6.00 -24.09
C ASN A 30 12.06 4.84 -25.09
N ARG A 31 10.87 4.36 -25.52
CA ARG A 31 10.62 3.26 -26.49
C ARG A 31 11.00 1.86 -26.02
N ASP A 32 11.35 1.65 -24.76
CA ASP A 32 11.75 0.34 -24.23
C ASP A 32 10.55 -0.58 -23.99
N ILE A 33 9.41 -0.01 -23.58
CA ILE A 33 8.17 -0.74 -23.32
C ILE A 33 7.14 -0.44 -24.41
N LYS A 34 6.49 -1.47 -24.90
CA LYS A 34 5.45 -1.37 -25.93
C LYS A 34 4.21 -2.16 -25.51
N VAL A 35 3.04 -1.61 -25.78
CA VAL A 35 1.76 -2.31 -25.71
C VAL A 35 1.26 -2.52 -27.12
N GLU A 36 0.99 -3.77 -27.46
CA GLU A 36 0.38 -4.19 -28.72
C GLU A 36 -1.05 -4.66 -28.45
N VAL A 37 -2.04 -4.00 -29.04
CA VAL A 37 -3.45 -4.30 -28.86
C VAL A 37 -4.03 -4.92 -30.11
N THR A 38 -4.61 -6.10 -29.99
CA THR A 38 -5.30 -6.81 -31.05
C THR A 38 -6.80 -6.77 -30.81
N VAL A 39 -7.55 -6.32 -31.83
CA VAL A 39 -9.00 -6.27 -31.82
C VAL A 39 -9.53 -7.23 -32.89
N ALA A 40 -10.13 -8.32 -32.44
CA ALA A 40 -10.76 -9.35 -33.27
C ALA A 40 -12.15 -9.69 -32.70
N ASP A 41 -12.44 -10.95 -32.39
CA ASP A 41 -13.63 -11.41 -31.63
C ASP A 41 -13.58 -10.96 -30.17
N LYS A 42 -12.35 -10.74 -29.64
CA LYS A 42 -12.05 -10.18 -28.32
C LYS A 42 -11.05 -9.04 -28.44
N VAL A 43 -10.90 -8.29 -27.36
CA VAL A 43 -9.78 -7.36 -27.18
C VAL A 43 -8.69 -8.08 -26.38
N THR A 44 -7.51 -8.20 -26.99
CA THR A 44 -6.31 -8.71 -26.30
C THR A 44 -5.20 -7.67 -26.39
N PHE A 45 -4.27 -7.71 -25.44
CA PHE A 45 -3.05 -6.92 -25.52
C PHE A 45 -1.86 -7.72 -25.04
N ALA A 46 -0.68 -7.35 -25.53
CA ALA A 46 0.60 -7.84 -25.06
C ALA A 46 1.47 -6.67 -24.60
N ILE A 47 2.20 -6.87 -23.51
CA ILE A 47 3.25 -5.99 -23.04
C ILE A 47 4.59 -6.59 -23.48
N VAL A 48 5.38 -5.80 -24.19
CA VAL A 48 6.69 -6.19 -24.71
C VAL A 48 7.74 -5.22 -24.19
N GLN A 49 8.84 -5.73 -23.67
CA GLN A 49 10.00 -4.95 -23.23
C GLN A 49 11.25 -5.50 -23.93
N ASP A 50 12.07 -4.64 -24.55
CA ASP A 50 13.30 -5.02 -25.22
C ASP A 50 13.10 -6.20 -26.22
N HIS A 51 12.01 -6.15 -27.01
CA HIS A 51 11.59 -7.16 -28.00
C HIS A 51 11.15 -8.52 -27.41
N SER A 52 11.04 -8.66 -26.09
CA SER A 52 10.57 -9.87 -25.41
C SER A 52 9.18 -9.64 -24.82
N GLU A 53 8.26 -10.58 -25.05
CA GLU A 53 6.94 -10.54 -24.40
C GLU A 53 7.11 -10.72 -22.91
N VAL A 54 6.54 -9.77 -22.14
CA VAL A 54 6.48 -9.80 -20.69
C VAL A 54 5.24 -10.57 -20.23
N MET A 55 4.10 -10.22 -20.80
CA MET A 55 2.82 -10.88 -20.58
C MET A 55 1.81 -10.49 -21.65
N ASN A 56 0.73 -11.26 -21.77
CA ASN A 56 -0.44 -10.89 -22.58
C ASN A 56 -1.74 -11.06 -21.76
N SER A 57 -2.82 -10.43 -22.23
CA SER A 57 -4.12 -10.49 -21.56
C SER A 57 -5.27 -10.39 -22.55
N ALA A 58 -6.36 -11.08 -22.26
CA ALA A 58 -7.69 -10.80 -22.79
C ALA A 58 -8.50 -10.05 -21.73
N VAL A 59 -9.24 -9.03 -22.15
CA VAL A 59 -10.01 -8.17 -21.23
C VAL A 59 -11.45 -7.98 -21.73
N SER A 60 -12.40 -8.12 -20.80
CA SER A 60 -13.80 -7.84 -21.06
C SER A 60 -14.52 -7.42 -19.77
N MET A 61 -15.69 -6.78 -19.94
CA MET A 61 -16.55 -6.38 -18.84
C MET A 61 -17.99 -6.78 -19.18
N THR A 62 -18.57 -7.62 -18.36
CA THR A 62 -19.93 -8.11 -18.52
C THR A 62 -20.91 -7.24 -17.75
N LEU A 63 -21.89 -6.68 -18.44
CA LEU A 63 -22.98 -5.93 -17.84
C LEU A 63 -24.12 -6.87 -17.42
N GLN A 64 -24.86 -6.49 -16.39
CA GLN A 64 -26.10 -7.17 -16.05
C GLN A 64 -27.05 -7.07 -17.27
N GLY A 65 -27.62 -8.20 -17.70
CA GLY A 65 -28.38 -8.29 -18.96
C GLY A 65 -27.61 -8.94 -20.11
N GLY A 66 -26.32 -9.28 -19.90
CA GLY A 66 -25.55 -10.14 -20.81
C GLY A 66 -24.77 -9.43 -21.90
N GLU A 67 -24.78 -8.10 -21.96
CA GLU A 67 -23.87 -7.35 -22.84
C GLU A 67 -22.43 -7.49 -22.33
N VAL A 68 -21.50 -7.81 -23.24
CA VAL A 68 -20.08 -7.94 -22.91
C VAL A 68 -19.28 -6.88 -23.67
N LEU A 69 -18.76 -5.90 -22.95
CA LEU A 69 -17.83 -4.91 -23.50
C LEU A 69 -16.49 -5.60 -23.77
N GLY A 70 -16.00 -5.49 -25.00
CA GLY A 70 -14.80 -6.21 -25.44
C GLY A 70 -15.09 -7.48 -26.25
N ALA A 71 -16.34 -7.95 -26.34
CA ALA A 71 -16.75 -9.03 -27.26
C ALA A 71 -17.21 -8.47 -28.61
N ASN A 72 -16.69 -9.04 -29.70
CA ASN A 72 -16.94 -8.60 -31.08
C ASN A 72 -16.85 -7.07 -31.25
N PRO A 73 -15.80 -6.43 -30.76
CA PRO A 73 -15.70 -4.98 -30.65
C PRO A 73 -15.54 -4.32 -32.02
N LYS A 74 -16.25 -3.20 -32.23
CA LYS A 74 -16.14 -2.40 -33.45
C LYS A 74 -15.48 -1.06 -33.13
N VAL A 75 -14.22 -0.93 -33.52
CA VAL A 75 -13.43 0.30 -33.32
C VAL A 75 -14.02 1.45 -34.11
N LEU A 76 -14.32 2.55 -33.43
CA LEU A 76 -14.77 3.82 -34.01
C LEU A 76 -13.63 4.81 -34.18
N LYS A 77 -12.78 4.94 -33.17
CA LYS A 77 -11.68 5.92 -33.17
C LYS A 77 -10.52 5.42 -32.33
N VAL A 78 -9.31 5.73 -32.75
CA VAL A 78 -8.07 5.58 -31.96
C VAL A 78 -7.40 6.94 -31.86
N THR A 79 -7.05 7.34 -30.66
CA THR A 79 -6.33 8.60 -30.40
C THR A 79 -5.06 8.28 -29.64
N LYS A 80 -3.94 8.92 -30.00
CA LYS A 80 -2.67 8.82 -29.29
C LYS A 80 -2.24 10.21 -28.84
N THR A 81 -1.76 10.32 -27.62
CA THR A 81 -1.26 11.56 -27.02
C THR A 81 0.02 11.27 -26.22
N SER A 82 0.86 12.28 -26.09
CA SER A 82 2.03 12.24 -25.20
C SER A 82 1.84 13.29 -24.11
N VAL A 83 2.20 12.95 -22.88
CA VAL A 83 2.11 13.82 -21.72
C VAL A 83 3.48 13.89 -21.06
N ASP A 84 3.89 15.12 -20.74
CA ASP A 84 5.08 15.43 -19.95
C ASP A 84 4.70 16.56 -19.00
N LYS A 85 4.50 16.22 -17.72
CA LYS A 85 4.10 17.19 -16.70
C LYS A 85 4.64 16.80 -15.33
N GLU A 86 4.59 17.73 -14.41
CA GLU A 86 4.90 17.54 -13.01
C GLU A 86 3.63 17.57 -12.16
N ILE A 87 3.62 16.75 -11.11
CA ILE A 87 2.56 16.66 -10.12
C ILE A 87 3.15 17.09 -8.78
N PRO A 88 2.72 18.21 -8.19
CA PRO A 88 3.07 18.55 -6.81
C PRO A 88 2.59 17.47 -5.84
N SER A 89 3.45 17.06 -4.91
CA SER A 89 3.17 15.96 -3.97
C SER A 89 3.65 16.27 -2.55
N PRO A 90 3.04 17.25 -1.87
CA PRO A 90 3.56 17.85 -0.64
C PRO A 90 3.63 16.91 0.57
N PHE A 91 2.89 15.80 0.55
CA PHE A 91 2.82 14.83 1.67
C PHE A 91 3.24 13.42 1.21
N TYR A 92 4.32 13.34 0.45
CA TYR A 92 4.76 12.12 -0.21
C TYR A 92 6.27 11.90 0.01
N LYS A 93 6.81 10.89 -0.63
CA LYS A 93 8.26 10.59 -0.65
C LYS A 93 9.07 11.45 -1.62
N LYS A 94 8.44 12.37 -2.33
CA LYS A 94 8.99 13.39 -3.23
C LYS A 94 8.07 14.60 -3.20
N ASP A 95 8.62 15.81 -3.31
CA ASP A 95 7.83 17.04 -3.39
C ASP A 95 7.18 17.25 -4.77
N VAL A 96 7.78 16.65 -5.81
CA VAL A 96 7.31 16.68 -7.19
C VAL A 96 7.47 15.30 -7.83
N VAL A 97 6.39 14.80 -8.43
CA VAL A 97 6.38 13.54 -9.20
C VAL A 97 6.29 13.84 -10.70
N LYS A 98 7.22 13.33 -11.49
CA LYS A 98 7.19 13.43 -12.96
C LYS A 98 6.17 12.45 -13.53
N ASP A 99 5.23 12.94 -14.33
CA ASP A 99 4.16 12.18 -14.97
C ASP A 99 4.35 12.22 -16.50
N ILE A 100 5.22 11.34 -17.00
CA ILE A 100 5.68 11.31 -18.40
C ILE A 100 5.27 9.98 -19.03
N TYR A 101 4.34 10.02 -19.99
CA TYR A 101 3.80 8.83 -20.64
C TYR A 101 3.28 9.09 -22.05
N ASN A 102 3.10 8.03 -22.81
CA ASN A 102 2.28 8.02 -24.01
C ASN A 102 0.97 7.29 -23.73
N GLU A 103 -0.13 7.83 -24.24
CA GLU A 103 -1.48 7.28 -24.05
C GLU A 103 -2.08 6.89 -25.41
N MET A 104 -2.76 5.75 -25.45
CA MET A 104 -3.60 5.33 -26.55
C MET A 104 -5.03 5.07 -26.03
N GLN A 105 -5.99 5.78 -26.61
CA GLN A 105 -7.40 5.58 -26.35
C GLN A 105 -8.08 4.95 -27.56
N ILE A 106 -8.76 3.83 -27.37
CA ILE A 106 -9.54 3.12 -28.36
C ILE A 106 -11.01 3.22 -27.99
N SER A 107 -11.81 3.88 -28.82
CA SER A 107 -13.27 3.99 -28.64
C SER A 107 -14.00 2.97 -29.50
N PHE A 108 -14.99 2.31 -28.93
CA PHE A 108 -15.77 1.27 -29.58
C PHE A 108 -17.23 1.68 -29.75
N ARG A 109 -17.94 1.03 -30.69
CA ARG A 109 -19.40 1.10 -30.77
C ARG A 109 -20.00 0.55 -29.47
N GLY A 110 -21.06 1.17 -28.96
CA GLY A 110 -21.66 0.80 -27.67
C GLY A 110 -21.25 1.75 -26.53
N ASN A 111 -20.64 2.91 -26.89
CA ASN A 111 -20.30 3.96 -25.94
C ASN A 111 -19.36 3.49 -24.81
N TYR A 112 -18.33 2.75 -25.18
CA TYR A 112 -17.25 2.36 -24.28
C TYR A 112 -15.89 2.48 -24.97
N GLY A 113 -14.83 2.40 -24.20
CA GLY A 113 -13.45 2.43 -24.68
C GLY A 113 -12.47 1.77 -23.74
N LEU A 114 -11.24 1.63 -24.24
CA LEU A 114 -10.07 1.24 -23.46
C LEU A 114 -9.01 2.33 -23.59
N VAL A 115 -8.36 2.63 -22.47
CA VAL A 115 -7.24 3.57 -22.39
C VAL A 115 -6.02 2.81 -21.92
N PHE A 116 -4.90 2.96 -22.63
CA PHE A 116 -3.60 2.42 -22.27
C PHE A 116 -2.63 3.58 -22.04
N ARG A 117 -1.96 3.62 -20.90
CA ARG A 117 -0.82 4.50 -20.61
C ARG A 117 0.44 3.68 -20.54
N VAL A 118 1.47 4.13 -21.22
CA VAL A 118 2.78 3.47 -21.22
C VAL A 118 3.82 4.45 -20.73
N TYR A 119 4.39 4.12 -19.60
CA TYR A 119 5.46 4.84 -18.90
C TYR A 119 6.81 4.16 -19.19
N ASN A 120 7.92 4.79 -18.82
CA ASN A 120 9.24 4.17 -18.91
C ASN A 120 9.46 3.03 -17.92
N ASP A 121 8.63 2.96 -16.89
CA ASP A 121 8.67 1.99 -15.79
C ASP A 121 7.38 1.14 -15.68
N GLY A 122 6.56 1.08 -16.74
CA GLY A 122 5.41 0.18 -16.76
C GLY A 122 4.23 0.63 -17.63
N VAL A 123 3.13 -0.09 -17.47
CA VAL A 123 1.91 0.04 -18.25
C VAL A 123 0.69 0.07 -17.34
N ALA A 124 -0.32 0.85 -17.71
CA ALA A 124 -1.63 0.76 -17.09
C ALA A 124 -2.73 0.78 -18.16
N TYR A 125 -3.82 0.05 -17.91
CA TYR A 125 -5.02 0.15 -18.73
C TYR A 125 -6.28 0.29 -17.87
N ARG A 126 -7.34 0.88 -18.46
CA ARG A 126 -8.67 0.93 -17.87
C ARG A 126 -9.77 0.96 -18.92
N PHE A 127 -10.94 0.48 -18.55
CA PHE A 127 -12.18 0.73 -19.29
C PHE A 127 -12.68 2.15 -19.07
N THR A 128 -13.44 2.64 -20.05
CA THR A 128 -14.25 3.88 -19.95
C THR A 128 -15.61 3.65 -20.58
N THR A 129 -16.65 4.29 -20.05
CA THR A 129 -18.00 4.28 -20.62
C THR A 129 -18.54 5.69 -20.79
N LYS A 130 -19.48 5.89 -21.74
CA LYS A 130 -20.15 7.15 -22.03
C LYS A 130 -21.65 6.90 -22.26
N ARG A 131 -22.29 6.28 -21.27
CA ARG A 131 -23.73 5.95 -21.28
C ARG A 131 -24.50 6.97 -20.47
N LYS A 132 -25.75 7.24 -20.84
CA LYS A 132 -26.61 8.17 -20.11
C LYS A 132 -27.12 7.58 -18.81
N GLU A 133 -27.57 6.32 -18.88
CA GLU A 133 -28.14 5.62 -17.73
C GLU A 133 -27.07 4.94 -16.89
N PRO A 134 -27.28 4.79 -15.58
CA PRO A 134 -26.44 3.96 -14.73
C PRO A 134 -26.29 2.55 -15.28
N ILE A 135 -25.17 1.91 -15.00
CA ILE A 135 -24.86 0.55 -15.43
C ILE A 135 -24.56 -0.34 -14.24
N VAL A 136 -24.88 -1.60 -14.39
CA VAL A 136 -24.57 -2.64 -13.41
C VAL A 136 -23.57 -3.59 -14.04
N ILE A 137 -22.42 -3.77 -13.39
CA ILE A 137 -21.32 -4.62 -13.84
C ILE A 137 -21.46 -5.97 -13.13
N ALA A 138 -21.71 -7.00 -13.91
CA ALA A 138 -21.79 -8.37 -13.39
C ALA A 138 -20.40 -8.94 -13.11
N ASP A 139 -19.43 -8.70 -14.01
CA ASP A 139 -18.06 -9.20 -13.87
C ASP A 139 -17.09 -8.38 -14.72
N GLU A 140 -15.82 -8.31 -14.31
CA GLU A 140 -14.67 -7.85 -15.09
C GLU A 140 -13.70 -9.03 -15.28
N GLU A 141 -13.54 -9.48 -16.52
CA GLU A 141 -12.59 -10.53 -16.86
C GLU A 141 -11.26 -9.92 -17.27
N ALA A 142 -10.19 -10.29 -16.58
CA ALA A 142 -8.81 -10.02 -16.98
C ALA A 142 -7.95 -11.24 -16.64
N VAL A 143 -7.29 -11.80 -17.65
CA VAL A 143 -6.42 -12.99 -17.53
C VAL A 143 -5.03 -12.61 -17.99
N TYR A 144 -4.10 -12.55 -17.05
CA TYR A 144 -2.70 -12.19 -17.26
C TYR A 144 -1.87 -13.44 -17.50
N ASN A 145 -1.51 -13.71 -18.76
CA ASN A 145 -0.74 -14.87 -19.17
C ASN A 145 0.74 -14.54 -19.24
N PHE A 146 1.57 -15.37 -18.66
CA PHE A 146 3.02 -15.25 -18.68
C PHE A 146 3.64 -16.32 -19.59
N PRO A 147 4.72 -15.99 -20.33
CA PRO A 147 5.33 -16.93 -21.30
C PRO A 147 6.05 -18.11 -20.62
N SER A 148 6.30 -18.04 -19.30
CA SER A 148 6.96 -19.10 -18.54
C SER A 148 6.39 -19.20 -17.11
N ASP A 149 6.70 -20.30 -16.43
CA ASP A 149 6.34 -20.52 -15.03
C ASP A 149 7.28 -19.75 -14.09
N TYR A 150 7.05 -18.47 -13.98
CA TYR A 150 7.85 -17.56 -13.16
C TYR A 150 7.58 -17.70 -11.67
N LYS A 151 8.58 -17.38 -10.85
CA LYS A 151 8.41 -17.20 -9.42
C LYS A 151 7.62 -15.94 -9.13
N THR A 152 6.85 -15.99 -8.06
CA THR A 152 6.09 -14.84 -7.56
C THR A 152 6.41 -14.57 -6.11
N PHE A 153 6.22 -13.31 -5.68
CA PHE A 153 6.08 -12.95 -4.28
C PHE A 153 4.61 -12.60 -4.07
N THR A 154 3.93 -13.46 -3.35
CA THR A 154 2.46 -13.48 -3.25
C THR A 154 2.02 -13.47 -1.80
N ALA A 155 1.09 -12.59 -1.44
CA ALA A 155 0.38 -12.63 -0.18
C ALA A 155 -0.99 -13.30 -0.40
N TYR A 156 -1.26 -14.36 0.37
CA TYR A 156 -2.55 -15.05 0.32
C TYR A 156 -3.51 -14.48 1.36
N VAL A 157 -4.79 -14.48 1.04
CA VAL A 157 -5.82 -14.35 2.08
C VAL A 157 -5.68 -15.48 3.11
N ASN A 158 -6.04 -15.23 4.35
CA ASN A 158 -5.86 -16.14 5.47
C ASN A 158 -6.34 -17.57 5.13
N SER A 159 -5.50 -18.57 5.42
CA SER A 159 -5.73 -19.98 5.09
C SER A 159 -6.87 -20.66 5.85
N THR A 160 -7.35 -20.06 6.93
CA THR A 160 -8.49 -20.59 7.71
C THR A 160 -9.84 -20.39 7.03
N LYS A 161 -9.90 -19.61 5.94
CA LYS A 161 -11.13 -19.28 5.21
C LYS A 161 -11.29 -20.22 4.00
N PRO A 162 -12.22 -21.19 4.01
CA PRO A 162 -12.27 -22.26 3.03
C PRO A 162 -12.89 -21.88 1.68
N THR A 163 -13.70 -20.83 1.62
CA THR A 163 -14.40 -20.41 0.39
C THR A 163 -13.96 -18.99 -0.03
N PHE A 164 -14.11 -18.64 -1.31
CA PHE A 164 -13.85 -17.28 -1.77
C PHE A 164 -14.80 -16.28 -1.11
N GLU A 165 -16.04 -16.65 -0.84
CA GLU A 165 -16.98 -15.79 -0.12
C GLU A 165 -16.45 -15.38 1.25
N GLU A 166 -15.91 -16.32 2.00
CA GLU A 166 -15.32 -16.04 3.30
C GLU A 166 -13.97 -15.30 3.18
N GLN A 167 -13.25 -15.49 2.07
CA GLN A 167 -11.97 -14.83 1.80
C GLN A 167 -12.13 -13.35 1.45
N PHE A 168 -13.30 -12.91 0.97
CA PHE A 168 -13.57 -11.49 0.74
C PHE A 168 -13.67 -10.66 2.03
N PHE A 169 -13.66 -11.32 3.18
CA PHE A 169 -13.57 -10.68 4.50
C PHE A 169 -12.21 -11.00 5.11
N ASN A 170 -11.29 -10.03 5.05
CA ASN A 170 -9.92 -10.18 5.55
C ASN A 170 -9.27 -8.80 5.78
N SER A 171 -8.28 -8.73 6.67
CA SER A 171 -7.59 -7.49 7.05
C SER A 171 -6.46 -7.08 6.10
N PHE A 172 -6.18 -7.88 5.06
CA PHE A 172 -5.08 -7.63 4.08
C PHE A 172 -3.66 -7.63 4.68
N GLU A 173 -3.48 -8.10 5.90
CA GLU A 173 -2.23 -8.16 6.65
C GLU A 173 -1.61 -9.55 6.53
N GLN A 174 -0.99 -9.85 5.41
CA GLN A 174 -0.47 -11.18 5.15
C GLN A 174 1.01 -11.15 4.72
N PRO A 175 1.81 -12.15 5.15
CA PRO A 175 3.18 -12.29 4.70
C PRO A 175 3.25 -12.73 3.23
N TYR A 176 4.35 -12.37 2.57
CA TYR A 176 4.65 -12.85 1.21
C TYR A 176 5.29 -14.23 1.24
N VAL A 177 4.84 -15.09 0.33
CA VAL A 177 5.48 -16.39 -0.01
C VAL A 177 6.10 -16.32 -1.40
N ASN A 178 7.11 -17.15 -1.65
CA ASN A 178 7.79 -17.22 -2.93
C ASN A 178 7.52 -18.57 -3.59
N GLU A 179 6.62 -18.59 -4.58
CA GLU A 179 6.16 -19.80 -5.27
C GLU A 179 6.07 -19.52 -6.79
N THR A 180 6.14 -20.57 -7.64
CA THR A 180 5.90 -20.40 -9.08
C THR A 180 4.40 -20.25 -9.37
N ILE A 181 4.06 -19.60 -10.49
CA ILE A 181 2.65 -19.34 -10.86
C ILE A 181 1.83 -20.64 -10.87
N THR A 182 2.39 -21.73 -11.43
CA THR A 182 1.69 -23.01 -11.51
C THR A 182 1.54 -23.74 -10.19
N SER A 183 2.39 -23.42 -9.20
CA SER A 183 2.35 -24.00 -7.85
C SER A 183 1.50 -23.22 -6.85
N LEU A 184 1.04 -22.01 -7.22
CA LEU A 184 0.17 -21.22 -6.37
C LEU A 184 -1.12 -21.98 -6.02
N ASN A 185 -1.59 -21.80 -4.80
CA ASN A 185 -2.82 -22.42 -4.30
C ASN A 185 -4.07 -21.79 -4.96
N ASP A 186 -4.72 -22.51 -5.87
CA ASP A 186 -5.89 -22.06 -6.63
C ASP A 186 -7.18 -21.91 -5.80
N LYS A 187 -7.18 -22.38 -4.54
CA LYS A 187 -8.29 -22.21 -3.58
C LYS A 187 -8.14 -20.99 -2.69
N ARG A 188 -7.03 -20.27 -2.80
CA ARG A 188 -6.75 -19.08 -2.01
C ARG A 188 -6.58 -17.88 -2.92
N LEU A 189 -7.30 -16.81 -2.61
CA LEU A 189 -7.16 -15.52 -3.28
C LEU A 189 -5.79 -14.90 -2.94
N LYS A 190 -5.20 -14.22 -3.92
CA LYS A 190 -3.93 -13.49 -3.83
C LYS A 190 -4.25 -12.02 -3.70
N ILE A 191 -3.70 -11.41 -2.66
CA ILE A 191 -3.82 -9.97 -2.38
C ILE A 191 -2.84 -9.21 -3.26
N LEU A 192 -3.25 -8.05 -3.76
CA LEU A 192 -2.36 -7.10 -4.45
C LEU A 192 -1.66 -6.16 -3.46
N PRO A 193 -0.45 -5.65 -3.82
CA PRO A 193 0.34 -5.92 -5.01
C PRO A 193 0.95 -7.32 -5.02
N LEU A 194 1.09 -7.91 -6.22
CA LEU A 194 1.76 -9.19 -6.44
C LEU A 194 2.96 -8.98 -7.39
N LEU A 195 4.11 -9.53 -7.03
CA LEU A 195 5.33 -9.40 -7.83
C LEU A 195 5.65 -10.72 -8.54
N VAL A 196 5.92 -10.64 -9.86
CA VAL A 196 6.40 -11.75 -10.70
C VAL A 196 7.86 -11.51 -11.05
N ASP A 197 8.73 -12.50 -10.78
CA ASP A 197 10.15 -12.49 -11.10
C ASP A 197 10.38 -13.17 -12.46
N LEU A 198 10.77 -12.40 -13.47
CA LEU A 198 10.99 -12.92 -14.83
C LEU A 198 12.28 -13.76 -14.97
N GLY A 199 13.08 -13.88 -13.91
CA GLY A 199 14.25 -14.75 -13.84
C GLY A 199 15.54 -14.18 -14.45
N ASP A 200 15.47 -13.04 -15.12
CA ASP A 200 16.60 -12.36 -15.78
C ASP A 200 16.99 -11.02 -15.13
N GLY A 201 16.54 -10.80 -13.89
CA GLY A 201 16.69 -9.56 -13.14
C GLY A 201 15.48 -8.64 -13.23
N ARG A 202 14.67 -8.76 -14.27
CA ARG A 202 13.44 -7.99 -14.44
C ARG A 202 12.32 -8.52 -13.56
N LYS A 203 11.43 -7.60 -13.15
CA LYS A 203 10.25 -7.91 -12.35
C LYS A 203 9.01 -7.23 -12.92
N VAL A 204 7.85 -7.82 -12.67
CA VAL A 204 6.55 -7.21 -12.95
C VAL A 204 5.73 -7.19 -11.67
N CYS A 205 5.41 -5.99 -11.17
CA CYS A 205 4.49 -5.84 -10.07
C CYS A 205 3.09 -5.52 -10.60
N ILE A 206 2.12 -6.37 -10.24
CA ILE A 206 0.71 -6.20 -10.60
C ILE A 206 0.00 -5.50 -9.46
N THR A 207 -0.68 -4.39 -9.75
CA THR A 207 -1.52 -3.67 -8.80
C THR A 207 -2.64 -2.92 -9.51
N GLU A 208 -3.34 -2.07 -8.78
CA GLU A 208 -4.39 -1.19 -9.33
C GLU A 208 -4.26 0.21 -8.76
N ALA A 209 -4.87 1.20 -9.43
CA ALA A 209 -4.88 2.58 -8.99
C ALA A 209 -6.21 3.25 -9.34
N ASP A 210 -6.51 4.37 -8.66
CA ASP A 210 -7.74 5.16 -8.85
C ASP A 210 -8.99 4.29 -8.61
N LEU A 211 -8.96 3.49 -7.54
CA LEU A 211 -10.06 2.60 -7.16
C LEU A 211 -11.16 3.43 -6.51
N GLU A 212 -12.17 3.77 -7.29
CA GLU A 212 -13.32 4.57 -6.87
C GLU A 212 -14.61 3.94 -7.40
N ASP A 213 -15.62 3.79 -6.53
CA ASP A 213 -16.94 3.29 -6.88
C ASP A 213 -16.88 1.95 -7.66
N PHE A 214 -15.97 1.09 -7.26
CA PHE A 214 -15.72 -0.22 -7.86
C PHE A 214 -14.97 -1.12 -6.84
N PRO A 215 -15.18 -2.45 -6.85
CA PRO A 215 -14.48 -3.34 -5.92
C PRO A 215 -13.00 -3.47 -6.25
N GLY A 216 -12.20 -3.76 -5.23
CA GLY A 216 -10.81 -4.13 -5.36
C GLY A 216 -10.61 -5.44 -6.13
N MET A 217 -9.41 -5.61 -6.70
CA MET A 217 -9.06 -6.80 -7.46
C MET A 217 -8.19 -7.73 -6.62
N PHE A 218 -8.63 -8.98 -6.46
CA PHE A 218 -7.78 -10.10 -6.11
C PHE A 218 -7.30 -10.80 -7.37
N LEU A 219 -6.26 -11.61 -7.26
CA LEU A 219 -5.85 -12.54 -8.31
C LEU A 219 -6.06 -13.99 -7.87
N ASN A 220 -6.33 -14.87 -8.85
CA ASN A 220 -6.27 -16.30 -8.66
C ASN A 220 -5.55 -16.95 -9.84
N ASN A 221 -4.94 -18.11 -9.64
CA ASN A 221 -4.34 -18.91 -10.71
C ASN A 221 -5.29 -20.03 -11.13
N GLU A 222 -5.04 -20.59 -12.29
CA GLU A 222 -5.62 -21.86 -12.72
C GLU A 222 -4.53 -22.93 -12.64
N THR A 223 -4.84 -24.07 -11.99
CA THR A 223 -3.89 -25.18 -11.81
C THR A 223 -3.22 -25.57 -13.11
N GLY A 224 -1.87 -25.59 -13.11
CA GLY A 224 -1.06 -25.98 -14.24
C GLY A 224 -0.95 -24.96 -15.38
N LYS A 225 -1.51 -23.74 -15.22
CA LYS A 225 -1.38 -22.65 -16.18
C LYS A 225 -0.46 -21.56 -15.64
N THR A 226 0.26 -20.91 -16.53
CA THR A 226 1.11 -19.74 -16.22
C THR A 226 0.32 -18.45 -16.31
N SER A 227 -0.88 -18.42 -15.73
CA SER A 227 -1.81 -17.29 -15.79
C SER A 227 -2.39 -16.94 -14.44
N LEU A 228 -2.67 -15.63 -14.26
CA LEU A 228 -3.35 -15.06 -13.11
C LEU A 228 -4.64 -14.40 -13.59
N LYS A 229 -5.76 -14.74 -12.96
CA LYS A 229 -7.09 -14.22 -13.30
C LYS A 229 -7.57 -13.25 -12.22
N ALA A 230 -8.13 -12.12 -12.63
CA ALA A 230 -8.80 -11.18 -11.74
C ALA A 230 -10.04 -11.80 -11.09
N VAL A 231 -10.25 -11.50 -9.81
CA VAL A 231 -11.42 -11.90 -9.01
C VAL A 231 -11.86 -10.69 -8.19
N HIS A 232 -13.17 -10.41 -8.19
CA HIS A 232 -13.75 -9.28 -7.48
C HIS A 232 -14.83 -9.77 -6.51
N ALA A 233 -14.94 -9.12 -5.34
CA ALA A 233 -16.01 -9.38 -4.41
C ALA A 233 -17.34 -8.84 -4.97
N PRO A 234 -18.39 -9.66 -5.04
CA PRO A 234 -19.71 -9.17 -5.42
C PRO A 234 -20.27 -8.19 -4.39
N TYR A 235 -21.20 -7.32 -4.84
CA TYR A 235 -21.80 -6.27 -4.01
C TYR A 235 -22.55 -6.86 -2.80
N PRO A 236 -22.43 -6.30 -1.58
CA PRO A 236 -23.15 -6.74 -0.41
C PRO A 236 -24.66 -6.54 -0.55
N LYS A 237 -25.46 -7.57 -0.23
CA LYS A 237 -26.92 -7.53 -0.27
C LYS A 237 -27.54 -7.50 1.14
N VAL A 238 -27.10 -8.43 1.99
CA VAL A 238 -27.55 -8.53 3.38
C VAL A 238 -26.34 -8.46 4.29
N LYS A 239 -26.39 -7.59 5.27
CA LYS A 239 -25.33 -7.38 6.26
C LYS A 239 -25.88 -7.46 7.68
N GLU A 240 -25.04 -7.90 8.59
CA GLU A 240 -25.35 -8.00 10.01
C GLU A 240 -24.19 -7.42 10.83
N GLN A 241 -24.51 -6.64 11.87
CA GLN A 241 -23.50 -6.16 12.80
C GLN A 241 -22.87 -7.32 13.55
N GLY A 242 -21.53 -7.32 13.70
CA GLY A 242 -20.79 -8.38 14.34
C GLY A 242 -19.28 -8.14 14.31
N GLY A 243 -18.53 -9.23 14.23
CA GLY A 243 -17.06 -9.20 14.21
C GLY A 243 -16.43 -8.79 15.52
N HIS A 244 -15.20 -8.24 15.45
CA HIS A 244 -14.47 -7.79 16.62
C HIS A 244 -15.28 -6.71 17.37
N ASN A 245 -15.59 -6.96 18.63
CA ASN A 245 -16.31 -6.04 19.52
C ASN A 245 -17.57 -5.38 18.92
N GLN A 246 -18.26 -6.05 17.98
CA GLN A 246 -19.43 -5.52 17.25
C GLN A 246 -19.12 -4.31 16.33
N LEU A 247 -17.88 -4.15 15.92
CA LEU A 247 -17.39 -2.99 15.18
C LEU A 247 -17.40 -3.17 13.66
N GLN A 248 -17.93 -4.30 13.16
CA GLN A 248 -17.94 -4.63 11.74
C GLN A 248 -19.35 -4.89 11.22
N MET A 249 -19.53 -4.83 9.90
CA MET A 249 -20.74 -5.26 9.21
C MET A 249 -20.41 -6.48 8.34
N LEU A 250 -20.79 -7.66 8.83
CA LEU A 250 -20.54 -8.95 8.19
C LEU A 250 -21.52 -9.16 7.05
N VAL A 251 -21.01 -9.44 5.85
CA VAL A 251 -21.84 -9.74 4.68
C VAL A 251 -22.37 -11.17 4.78
N LYS A 252 -23.70 -11.32 4.76
CA LYS A 252 -24.41 -12.63 4.82
C LYS A 252 -24.87 -13.10 3.45
N GLU A 253 -25.26 -12.17 2.58
CA GLU A 253 -25.63 -12.43 1.20
C GLU A 253 -25.04 -11.38 0.28
N ARG A 254 -24.68 -11.77 -0.93
CA ARG A 254 -24.20 -10.87 -1.98
C ARG A 254 -25.14 -10.84 -3.17
N GLU A 255 -25.07 -9.77 -3.93
CA GLU A 255 -25.76 -9.63 -5.22
C GLU A 255 -25.03 -10.46 -6.30
N ASN A 256 -25.68 -10.61 -7.47
CA ASN A 256 -25.08 -11.26 -8.64
C ASN A 256 -24.33 -10.30 -9.56
N TYR A 257 -23.82 -9.20 -9.00
CA TYR A 257 -23.02 -8.18 -9.68
C TYR A 257 -21.95 -7.64 -8.74
N ILE A 258 -20.89 -7.10 -9.32
CA ILE A 258 -19.75 -6.56 -8.55
C ILE A 258 -19.88 -5.07 -8.30
N ALA A 259 -20.52 -4.32 -9.20
CA ALA A 259 -20.71 -2.87 -9.05
C ALA A 259 -21.98 -2.36 -9.73
N LYS A 260 -22.58 -1.31 -9.14
CA LYS A 260 -23.60 -0.47 -9.72
C LYS A 260 -23.11 0.97 -9.73
N THR A 261 -23.00 1.57 -10.92
CA THR A 261 -22.28 2.84 -11.06
C THR A 261 -22.84 3.73 -12.15
N SER A 262 -22.37 4.98 -12.25
CA SER A 262 -22.77 5.89 -13.31
C SER A 262 -22.41 5.37 -14.70
N GLY A 263 -23.24 5.63 -15.68
CA GLY A 263 -23.02 5.17 -17.07
C GLY A 263 -21.87 5.90 -17.77
N THR A 264 -21.54 7.11 -17.36
CA THR A 264 -20.37 7.85 -17.88
C THR A 264 -19.31 7.93 -16.83
N ARG A 265 -18.24 7.12 -16.99
CA ARG A 265 -17.12 7.07 -16.06
C ARG A 265 -15.84 6.47 -16.66
N SER A 266 -14.75 6.63 -15.95
CA SER A 266 -13.55 5.80 -16.05
C SER A 266 -13.55 4.76 -14.93
N PHE A 267 -13.07 3.55 -15.23
CA PHE A 267 -12.91 2.47 -14.25
C PHE A 267 -11.50 2.50 -13.64
N PRO A 268 -11.22 1.75 -12.57
CA PRO A 268 -9.89 1.68 -11.98
C PRO A 268 -8.81 1.28 -13.00
N TRP A 269 -7.60 1.77 -12.78
CA TRP A 269 -6.44 1.35 -13.56
C TRP A 269 -5.97 -0.03 -13.09
N ARG A 270 -5.72 -0.93 -14.05
CA ARG A 270 -4.94 -2.14 -13.85
C ARG A 270 -3.51 -1.81 -14.24
N ALA A 271 -2.58 -1.87 -13.29
CA ALA A 271 -1.22 -1.37 -13.43
C ALA A 271 -0.18 -2.49 -13.35
N PHE A 272 0.80 -2.43 -14.24
CA PHE A 272 1.94 -3.35 -14.37
C PHE A 272 3.22 -2.53 -14.30
N ILE A 273 3.87 -2.53 -13.14
CA ILE A 273 5.17 -1.88 -12.95
C ILE A 273 6.24 -2.85 -13.43
N ILE A 274 7.08 -2.40 -14.33
CA ILE A 274 8.10 -3.24 -14.96
C ILE A 274 9.47 -2.65 -14.65
N SER A 275 10.27 -3.38 -13.89
CA SER A 275 11.62 -2.96 -13.50
C SER A 275 12.70 -3.80 -14.18
N ARG A 276 13.86 -3.19 -14.41
CA ARG A 276 15.05 -3.86 -14.91
C ARG A 276 15.89 -4.49 -13.80
N ASN A 277 15.73 -3.97 -12.59
CA ASN A 277 16.37 -4.46 -11.37
C ASN A 277 15.48 -4.14 -10.16
N ASP A 278 15.72 -4.80 -9.06
CA ASP A 278 14.86 -4.73 -7.88
C ASP A 278 14.78 -3.31 -7.28
N LYS A 279 15.90 -2.56 -7.25
CA LYS A 279 15.94 -1.24 -6.61
C LYS A 279 14.99 -0.21 -7.25
N GLU A 280 14.68 -0.35 -8.54
CA GLU A 280 13.74 0.54 -9.24
C GLU A 280 12.31 0.44 -8.66
N LEU A 281 11.94 -0.72 -8.09
CA LEU A 281 10.62 -0.92 -7.48
C LEU A 281 10.43 -0.07 -6.22
N ALA A 282 11.46 0.08 -5.40
CA ALA A 282 11.39 0.81 -4.12
C ALA A 282 11.17 2.33 -4.30
N ASP A 283 11.43 2.86 -5.50
CA ASP A 283 11.23 4.28 -5.83
C ASP A 283 10.10 4.51 -6.87
N CYS A 284 9.24 3.52 -7.10
CA CYS A 284 8.16 3.62 -8.08
C CYS A 284 7.05 4.58 -7.62
N ASP A 285 6.58 5.45 -8.55
CA ASP A 285 5.51 6.43 -8.32
C ASP A 285 4.24 6.14 -9.14
N MET A 286 4.12 4.98 -9.78
CA MET A 286 3.07 4.72 -10.77
C MET A 286 1.65 4.86 -10.19
N VAL A 287 1.39 4.33 -9.00
CA VAL A 287 0.06 4.42 -8.38
C VAL A 287 -0.30 5.88 -8.10
N TYR A 288 0.65 6.67 -7.60
CA TYR A 288 0.44 8.11 -7.38
C TYR A 288 0.19 8.87 -8.69
N ARG A 289 0.93 8.57 -9.76
CA ARG A 289 0.75 9.19 -11.11
C ARG A 289 -0.61 8.89 -11.71
N LEU A 290 -1.13 7.67 -11.51
CA LEU A 290 -2.40 7.21 -12.07
C LEU A 290 -3.62 7.73 -11.29
N ALA A 291 -3.47 8.11 -10.04
CA ALA A 291 -4.55 8.60 -9.18
C ALA A 291 -5.15 9.90 -9.68
N SER A 292 -6.41 10.11 -9.33
CA SER A 292 -7.12 11.36 -9.59
C SER A 292 -6.50 12.56 -8.86
N PRO A 293 -6.57 13.77 -9.40
CA PRO A 293 -6.10 14.99 -8.74
C PRO A 293 -6.78 15.23 -7.39
N SER A 294 -6.16 16.06 -6.55
CA SER A 294 -6.73 16.46 -5.26
C SER A 294 -8.11 17.11 -5.42
N ARG A 295 -9.03 16.70 -4.55
CA ARG A 295 -10.36 17.28 -4.37
C ARG A 295 -10.40 18.24 -3.16
N VAL A 296 -9.31 18.33 -2.40
CA VAL A 296 -9.18 19.23 -1.25
C VAL A 296 -8.48 20.50 -1.70
N ASN A 297 -9.20 21.62 -1.69
CA ASN A 297 -8.67 22.91 -2.18
C ASN A 297 -7.66 23.55 -1.22
N ASP A 298 -7.94 23.52 0.09
CA ASP A 298 -7.06 24.04 1.13
C ASP A 298 -6.44 22.88 1.89
N ILE A 299 -5.15 22.64 1.67
CA ILE A 299 -4.35 21.60 2.34
C ILE A 299 -3.44 22.16 3.44
N SER A 300 -3.48 23.48 3.72
CA SER A 300 -2.57 24.15 4.65
C SER A 300 -2.70 23.69 6.11
N TRP A 301 -3.85 23.12 6.46
CA TRP A 301 -4.15 22.56 7.78
C TRP A 301 -3.64 21.14 7.97
N ILE A 302 -3.32 20.41 6.88
CA ILE A 302 -2.80 19.05 6.92
C ILE A 302 -1.35 19.10 7.39
N LYS A 303 -1.07 18.41 8.49
CA LYS A 303 0.27 18.33 9.07
C LYS A 303 0.66 16.88 9.24
N PRO A 304 1.48 16.34 8.35
CA PRO A 304 2.14 15.05 8.58
C PRO A 304 2.98 15.09 9.85
N GLY A 305 3.17 13.96 10.49
CA GLY A 305 3.95 13.92 11.72
C GLY A 305 4.05 12.53 12.32
N LYS A 306 4.72 12.47 13.46
CA LYS A 306 4.88 11.26 14.26
C LYS A 306 3.79 11.16 15.32
N VAL A 307 3.44 9.93 15.68
CA VAL A 307 2.39 9.61 16.62
C VAL A 307 2.93 8.72 17.74
N ALA A 308 2.83 9.14 18.97
CA ALA A 308 3.09 8.24 20.10
C ALA A 308 1.87 7.33 20.28
N TRP A 309 2.11 6.01 20.16
CA TRP A 309 1.06 4.99 20.12
C TRP A 309 1.13 4.07 21.32
N ASP A 310 -0.03 3.75 21.90
CA ASP A 310 -0.19 3.10 23.20
C ASP A 310 -0.48 1.59 23.13
N TRP A 311 -1.14 1.14 22.06
CA TRP A 311 -1.69 -0.21 21.97
C TRP A 311 -0.61 -1.31 21.86
N TRP A 312 0.44 -1.10 21.05
CA TRP A 312 1.48 -2.12 20.85
C TRP A 312 2.19 -2.47 22.15
N ASN A 313 2.47 -1.47 22.99
CA ASN A 313 3.17 -1.62 24.26
C ASN A 313 2.21 -1.90 25.44
N ASP A 314 0.92 -2.17 25.19
CA ASP A 314 -0.11 -2.53 26.16
C ASP A 314 -0.29 -1.48 27.27
N TRP A 315 -0.18 -0.18 26.92
CA TRP A 315 -0.19 0.96 27.88
C TRP A 315 0.80 0.77 29.03
N ASN A 316 1.86 0.00 28.83
CA ASN A 316 2.74 -0.51 29.88
C ASN A 316 3.87 0.49 30.20
N LEU A 317 3.59 1.42 31.13
CA LEU A 317 4.55 2.38 31.64
C LEU A 317 5.20 1.86 32.94
N TYR A 318 6.43 2.27 33.18
CA TYR A 318 7.12 2.04 34.46
C TYR A 318 7.88 3.30 34.90
N GLY A 319 8.21 3.38 36.21
CA GLY A 319 8.83 4.55 36.80
C GLY A 319 7.87 5.75 36.91
N VAL A 320 6.58 5.45 37.10
CA VAL A 320 5.50 6.44 37.27
C VAL A 320 4.78 6.22 38.61
N ASP A 321 4.19 7.27 39.18
CA ASP A 321 3.51 7.24 40.49
C ASP A 321 1.98 7.02 40.37
N PHE A 322 1.54 6.42 39.25
CA PHE A 322 0.13 6.09 38.98
C PHE A 322 0.03 4.72 38.32
N ARG A 323 -1.16 4.11 38.36
CA ARG A 323 -1.42 2.87 37.62
C ARG A 323 -1.61 3.18 36.14
N ALA A 324 -0.70 2.66 35.29
CA ALA A 324 -0.81 2.77 33.85
C ALA A 324 -1.97 1.95 33.29
N GLY A 325 -2.52 2.38 32.16
CA GLY A 325 -3.66 1.79 31.48
C GLY A 325 -4.44 2.85 30.70
N ILE A 326 -5.65 2.54 30.27
CA ILE A 326 -6.51 3.47 29.53
C ILE A 326 -7.12 4.47 30.54
N ASN A 327 -6.39 5.55 30.82
CA ASN A 327 -6.80 6.60 31.78
C ASN A 327 -6.05 7.92 31.53
N ASN A 328 -6.60 9.03 32.01
CA ASN A 328 -6.01 10.36 31.81
C ASN A 328 -4.56 10.49 32.29
N PRO A 329 -4.13 9.98 33.46
CA PRO A 329 -2.72 10.05 33.85
C PRO A 329 -1.76 9.42 32.86
N THR A 330 -2.12 8.28 32.27
CA THR A 330 -1.32 7.61 31.24
C THR A 330 -1.19 8.48 30.00
N TYR A 331 -2.31 8.98 29.45
CA TYR A 331 -2.27 9.80 28.24
C TYR A 331 -1.58 11.15 28.46
N LYS A 332 -1.69 11.76 29.63
CA LYS A 332 -0.91 12.95 29.96
C LYS A 332 0.60 12.66 29.93
N TYR A 333 1.03 11.49 30.39
CA TYR A 333 2.42 11.07 30.31
C TYR A 333 2.90 10.87 28.86
N TYR A 334 2.04 10.31 27.97
CA TYR A 334 2.30 10.24 26.54
C TYR A 334 2.38 11.62 25.89
N ILE A 335 1.50 12.54 26.26
CA ILE A 335 1.49 13.93 25.75
C ILE A 335 2.76 14.68 26.19
N ASP A 336 3.18 14.52 27.46
CA ASP A 336 4.43 15.12 27.97
C ASP A 336 5.66 14.58 27.20
N PHE A 337 5.72 13.27 26.99
CA PHE A 337 6.75 12.64 26.19
C PHE A 337 6.77 13.18 24.74
N ALA A 338 5.61 13.26 24.10
CA ALA A 338 5.48 13.79 22.76
C ALA A 338 5.96 15.25 22.67
N ALA A 339 5.57 16.08 23.62
CA ALA A 339 5.99 17.49 23.70
C ALA A 339 7.50 17.64 23.92
N GLU A 340 8.10 16.82 24.80
CA GLU A 340 9.55 16.82 25.09
C GLU A 340 10.39 16.49 23.86
N HIS A 341 9.87 15.66 22.94
CA HIS A 341 10.60 15.17 21.78
C HIS A 341 10.12 15.74 20.44
N GLY A 342 9.19 16.71 20.46
CA GLY A 342 8.65 17.32 19.23
C GLY A 342 7.83 16.34 18.38
N ILE A 343 7.22 15.33 19.00
CA ILE A 343 6.28 14.40 18.37
C ILE A 343 4.93 15.10 18.25
N GLU A 344 4.34 15.09 17.08
CA GLU A 344 3.19 15.93 16.74
C GLU A 344 1.88 15.43 17.35
N TYR A 345 1.74 14.10 17.57
CA TYR A 345 0.46 13.50 17.96
C TYR A 345 0.62 12.43 19.03
N VAL A 346 -0.47 12.23 19.76
CA VAL A 346 -0.74 11.05 20.61
C VAL A 346 -2.05 10.44 20.13
N ILE A 347 -2.10 9.14 19.96
CA ILE A 347 -3.34 8.43 19.66
C ILE A 347 -3.89 7.75 20.92
N LEU A 348 -5.20 7.84 21.12
CA LEU A 348 -5.96 6.97 22.00
C LEU A 348 -6.46 5.81 21.13
N ASP A 349 -5.83 4.65 21.24
CA ASP A 349 -6.21 3.44 20.50
C ASP A 349 -7.44 2.76 21.12
N GLU A 350 -7.83 1.56 20.67
CA GLU A 350 -9.04 0.87 21.10
C GLU A 350 -9.18 0.83 22.63
N GLY A 351 -10.35 1.19 23.15
CA GLY A 351 -10.70 1.10 24.57
C GLY A 351 -11.05 2.44 25.25
N TRP A 352 -10.85 3.59 24.61
CA TRP A 352 -11.29 4.89 25.15
C TRP A 352 -12.81 5.09 25.09
N ALA A 353 -13.49 4.40 24.16
CA ALA A 353 -14.96 4.37 24.05
C ALA A 353 -15.51 3.07 24.64
N VAL A 354 -16.79 3.10 25.07
CA VAL A 354 -17.46 1.95 25.69
C VAL A 354 -17.53 0.78 24.71
N ASN A 355 -16.95 -0.36 25.11
CA ASN A 355 -16.85 -1.55 24.28
C ASN A 355 -18.23 -2.17 23.98
N LEU A 356 -18.36 -2.90 22.85
CA LEU A 356 -19.55 -3.63 22.38
C LEU A 356 -20.77 -2.75 22.03
N GLN A 357 -20.67 -1.43 22.15
CA GLN A 357 -21.76 -0.49 21.82
C GLN A 357 -21.67 0.01 20.36
N ALA A 358 -20.49 -0.05 19.76
CA ALA A 358 -20.20 0.58 18.45
C ALA A 358 -20.72 2.04 18.41
N ASP A 359 -20.41 2.80 19.45
CA ASP A 359 -20.86 4.18 19.62
C ASP A 359 -19.72 5.04 20.17
N MET A 360 -19.14 5.84 19.29
CA MET A 360 -18.01 6.71 19.63
C MET A 360 -18.41 7.88 20.57
N MET A 361 -19.70 8.15 20.76
CA MET A 361 -20.15 9.22 21.66
C MET A 361 -20.15 8.77 23.13
N GLN A 362 -19.92 7.49 23.41
CA GLN A 362 -19.87 6.93 24.76
C GLN A 362 -18.43 6.72 25.20
N VAL A 363 -17.83 7.74 25.82
CA VAL A 363 -16.48 7.67 26.40
C VAL A 363 -16.53 6.91 27.74
N ILE A 364 -15.50 6.09 28.03
CA ILE A 364 -15.42 5.38 29.33
C ILE A 364 -15.16 6.35 30.47
N PRO A 365 -15.60 6.03 31.74
CA PRO A 365 -15.48 6.94 32.88
C PRO A 365 -14.02 7.31 33.24
N GLU A 366 -13.05 6.49 32.90
CA GLU A 366 -11.63 6.70 33.19
C GLU A 366 -10.96 7.74 32.26
N ILE A 367 -11.69 8.19 31.23
CA ILE A 367 -11.21 9.16 30.23
C ILE A 367 -12.08 10.43 30.29
N ASP A 368 -11.46 11.55 30.64
CA ASP A 368 -11.95 12.89 30.33
C ASP A 368 -11.25 13.36 29.05
N LEU A 369 -11.93 13.15 27.91
CA LEU A 369 -11.35 13.42 26.60
C LEU A 369 -11.13 14.92 26.36
N GLN A 370 -12.04 15.79 26.84
CA GLN A 370 -11.87 17.25 26.71
C GLN A 370 -10.64 17.71 27.47
N GLU A 371 -10.40 17.20 28.68
CA GLU A 371 -9.19 17.48 29.45
C GLU A 371 -7.93 17.08 28.70
N LEU A 372 -7.92 15.90 28.04
CA LEU A 372 -6.77 15.44 27.26
C LEU A 372 -6.52 16.28 26.02
N VAL A 373 -7.57 16.68 25.31
CA VAL A 373 -7.47 17.56 24.14
C VAL A 373 -6.92 18.94 24.53
N ASP A 374 -7.43 19.53 25.62
CA ASP A 374 -6.97 20.83 26.13
C ASP A 374 -5.52 20.75 26.64
N TYR A 375 -5.17 19.66 27.32
CA TYR A 375 -3.80 19.40 27.78
C TYR A 375 -2.84 19.26 26.59
N GLY A 376 -3.18 18.45 25.60
CA GLY A 376 -2.40 18.29 24.38
C GLY A 376 -2.22 19.62 23.64
N LYS A 377 -3.29 20.40 23.47
CA LYS A 377 -3.24 21.73 22.87
C LYS A 377 -2.30 22.67 23.63
N SER A 378 -2.29 22.65 24.96
CA SER A 378 -1.37 23.46 25.80
C SER A 378 0.09 23.09 25.59
N LYS A 379 0.37 21.89 25.13
CA LYS A 379 1.71 21.33 24.86
C LYS A 379 2.06 21.31 23.37
N ASN A 380 1.18 21.80 22.49
CA ASN A 380 1.30 21.70 21.02
C ASN A 380 1.34 20.26 20.50
N VAL A 381 0.61 19.36 21.15
CA VAL A 381 0.44 17.94 20.76
C VAL A 381 -1.02 17.69 20.36
N GLY A 382 -1.25 17.18 19.18
CA GLY A 382 -2.58 16.81 18.67
C GLY A 382 -3.05 15.47 19.21
N ILE A 383 -4.36 15.32 19.42
CA ILE A 383 -4.98 14.05 19.80
C ILE A 383 -5.62 13.42 18.58
N ILE A 384 -5.37 12.13 18.40
CA ILE A 384 -5.98 11.25 17.39
C ILE A 384 -6.81 10.21 18.12
N LEU A 385 -7.96 9.84 17.58
CA LEU A 385 -8.83 8.82 18.15
C LEU A 385 -8.90 7.59 17.24
N TRP A 386 -8.78 6.43 17.85
CA TRP A 386 -9.11 5.18 17.19
C TRP A 386 -10.64 5.03 17.06
N ALA A 387 -11.08 4.43 15.95
CA ALA A 387 -12.48 4.20 15.64
C ALA A 387 -12.66 2.87 14.92
N GLY A 388 -13.48 1.98 15.44
CA GLY A 388 -13.90 0.81 14.66
C GLY A 388 -14.86 1.21 13.54
N TYR A 389 -14.78 0.52 12.40
CA TYR A 389 -15.52 0.84 11.17
C TYR A 389 -17.01 1.18 11.44
N TRP A 390 -17.75 0.29 12.07
CA TRP A 390 -19.20 0.48 12.23
C TRP A 390 -19.52 1.60 13.25
N ALA A 391 -18.74 1.74 14.29
CA ALA A 391 -18.91 2.84 15.25
C ALA A 391 -18.73 4.21 14.58
N PHE A 392 -17.83 4.30 13.61
CA PHE A 392 -17.59 5.51 12.83
C PHE A 392 -18.64 5.71 11.74
N ALA A 393 -18.94 4.65 10.95
CA ALA A 393 -19.78 4.72 9.76
C ALA A 393 -21.26 5.03 10.06
N ARG A 394 -21.80 4.50 11.17
CA ARG A 394 -23.24 4.61 11.49
C ARG A 394 -23.73 6.04 11.72
N ASP A 395 -22.86 6.96 12.12
CA ASP A 395 -23.18 8.37 12.37
C ASP A 395 -22.01 9.30 12.02
N MET A 396 -21.34 9.02 10.92
CA MET A 396 -20.06 9.61 10.53
C MET A 396 -20.04 11.14 10.59
N GLU A 397 -21.00 11.81 9.98
CA GLU A 397 -21.03 13.28 9.92
C GLU A 397 -21.09 13.92 11.32
N ASN A 398 -21.92 13.39 12.22
CA ASN A 398 -22.03 13.90 13.57
C ASN A 398 -20.79 13.58 14.42
N VAL A 399 -20.24 12.37 14.30
CA VAL A 399 -19.02 11.95 15.00
C VAL A 399 -17.84 12.85 14.59
N VAL A 400 -17.60 13.00 13.30
CA VAL A 400 -16.48 13.80 12.78
C VAL A 400 -16.63 15.27 13.20
N LYS A 401 -17.85 15.83 13.07
CA LYS A 401 -18.13 17.20 13.50
C LYS A 401 -17.91 17.39 15.00
N HIS A 402 -18.44 16.51 15.84
CA HIS A 402 -18.33 16.59 17.30
C HIS A 402 -16.86 16.63 17.75
N TYR A 403 -16.05 15.68 17.27
CA TYR A 403 -14.65 15.61 17.69
C TYR A 403 -13.76 16.69 17.05
N SER A 404 -14.11 17.16 15.84
CA SER A 404 -13.47 18.36 15.27
C SER A 404 -13.74 19.62 16.11
N ASP A 405 -15.00 19.83 16.53
CA ASP A 405 -15.40 20.95 17.40
C ASP A 405 -14.70 20.87 18.77
N MET A 406 -14.48 19.67 19.32
CA MET A 406 -13.73 19.44 20.55
C MET A 406 -12.23 19.79 20.39
N GLY A 407 -11.67 19.66 19.18
CA GLY A 407 -10.27 19.96 18.87
C GLY A 407 -9.39 18.75 18.57
N VAL A 408 -9.97 17.54 18.46
CA VAL A 408 -9.30 16.33 17.96
C VAL A 408 -8.76 16.59 16.56
N LYS A 409 -7.67 15.91 16.15
CA LYS A 409 -6.97 16.17 14.88
C LYS A 409 -7.23 15.13 13.79
N GLY A 410 -7.75 13.96 14.14
CA GLY A 410 -8.00 12.92 13.16
C GLY A 410 -8.44 11.60 13.79
N PHE A 411 -8.60 10.62 12.92
CA PHE A 411 -9.01 9.27 13.29
C PHE A 411 -8.11 8.21 12.66
N LYS A 412 -7.84 7.15 13.43
CA LYS A 412 -7.43 5.83 12.94
C LYS A 412 -8.70 5.00 12.82
N VAL A 413 -9.15 4.72 11.60
CA VAL A 413 -10.40 3.97 11.34
C VAL A 413 -10.05 2.54 10.98
N ASP A 414 -10.49 1.58 11.80
CA ASP A 414 -10.03 0.20 11.80
C ASP A 414 -11.15 -0.82 11.55
N PHE A 415 -10.76 -2.07 11.25
CA PHE A 415 -11.67 -3.21 11.00
C PHE A 415 -12.60 -3.02 9.81
N LEU A 416 -12.09 -2.45 8.69
CA LEU A 416 -12.82 -2.37 7.43
C LEU A 416 -12.98 -3.77 6.80
N ASP A 417 -11.90 -4.53 6.73
CA ASP A 417 -11.79 -5.97 6.37
C ASP A 417 -12.48 -6.40 5.07
N ARG A 418 -12.76 -5.46 4.17
CA ARG A 418 -13.42 -5.68 2.88
C ARG A 418 -12.88 -4.70 1.84
N ASP A 419 -13.03 -5.07 0.55
CA ASP A 419 -12.75 -4.20 -0.61
C ASP A 419 -13.84 -4.27 -1.69
N ASP A 420 -15.06 -4.73 -1.34
CA ASP A 420 -16.22 -4.61 -2.23
C ASP A 420 -16.57 -3.13 -2.48
N GLN A 421 -17.38 -2.87 -3.49
CA GLN A 421 -17.72 -1.50 -3.89
C GLN A 421 -18.24 -0.64 -2.73
N GLU A 422 -19.02 -1.21 -1.83
CA GLU A 422 -19.57 -0.47 -0.68
C GLU A 422 -18.46 0.00 0.27
N MET A 423 -17.49 -0.87 0.58
CA MET A 423 -16.37 -0.50 1.45
C MET A 423 -15.42 0.49 0.78
N VAL A 424 -15.17 0.33 -0.51
CA VAL A 424 -14.40 1.34 -1.27
C VAL A 424 -15.10 2.70 -1.21
N ASN A 425 -16.43 2.75 -1.40
CA ASN A 425 -17.20 4.00 -1.30
C ASN A 425 -17.14 4.60 0.09
N PHE A 426 -17.22 3.78 1.15
CA PHE A 426 -17.03 4.24 2.52
C PHE A 426 -15.67 4.93 2.73
N VAL A 427 -14.59 4.37 2.21
CA VAL A 427 -13.24 4.96 2.34
C VAL A 427 -13.18 6.34 1.67
N TYR A 428 -13.80 6.52 0.51
CA TYR A 428 -13.91 7.82 -0.16
C TYR A 428 -14.77 8.80 0.62
N GLU A 429 -15.94 8.38 1.09
CA GLU A 429 -16.87 9.20 1.87
C GLU A 429 -16.25 9.65 3.20
N ALA A 430 -15.61 8.73 3.93
CA ALA A 430 -14.90 9.05 5.17
C ALA A 430 -13.77 10.07 4.94
N SER A 431 -13.02 9.92 3.84
CA SER A 431 -11.96 10.86 3.47
C SER A 431 -12.52 12.26 3.19
N GLU A 432 -13.64 12.35 2.47
CA GLU A 432 -14.31 13.61 2.12
C GLU A 432 -14.90 14.29 3.35
N VAL A 433 -15.64 13.56 4.19
CA VAL A 433 -16.24 14.08 5.43
C VAL A 433 -15.14 14.56 6.39
N CYS A 434 -14.08 13.78 6.57
CA CYS A 434 -12.94 14.20 7.38
C CYS A 434 -12.25 15.44 6.81
N ALA A 435 -12.04 15.55 5.49
CA ALA A 435 -11.48 16.74 4.86
C ALA A 435 -12.34 17.99 5.09
N LYS A 436 -13.67 17.87 5.01
CA LYS A 436 -14.64 18.94 5.27
C LYS A 436 -14.46 19.55 6.67
N TYR A 437 -14.19 18.71 7.67
CA TYR A 437 -13.99 19.12 9.07
C TYR A 437 -12.51 19.25 9.46
N LYS A 438 -11.58 19.22 8.49
CA LYS A 438 -10.13 19.35 8.70
C LYS A 438 -9.56 18.29 9.65
N MET A 439 -9.97 17.03 9.43
CA MET A 439 -9.53 15.86 10.19
C MET A 439 -8.61 14.98 9.35
N LEU A 440 -7.52 14.53 9.94
CA LEU A 440 -6.60 13.53 9.37
C LEU A 440 -7.22 12.13 9.45
N VAL A 441 -6.82 11.25 8.54
CA VAL A 441 -7.28 9.86 8.53
C VAL A 441 -6.10 8.90 8.33
N ASP A 442 -6.13 7.82 9.09
CA ASP A 442 -5.34 6.61 8.92
C ASP A 442 -6.31 5.42 8.86
N PHE A 443 -6.23 4.60 7.83
CA PHE A 443 -7.12 3.45 7.66
C PHE A 443 -6.41 2.14 8.01
N HIS A 444 -7.05 1.34 8.87
CA HIS A 444 -6.59 0.03 9.30
C HIS A 444 -7.58 -1.09 8.93
N GLY A 445 -7.13 -2.36 8.97
CA GLY A 445 -7.91 -3.48 8.45
C GLY A 445 -8.36 -3.23 7.00
N VAL A 446 -7.55 -2.60 6.20
CA VAL A 446 -7.92 -2.00 4.91
C VAL A 446 -7.11 -2.60 3.75
N PHE A 447 -7.69 -2.60 2.56
CA PHE A 447 -6.96 -2.93 1.34
C PHE A 447 -5.83 -1.94 1.05
N LYS A 448 -4.84 -2.36 0.23
CA LYS A 448 -3.71 -1.50 -0.18
C LYS A 448 -4.17 -0.12 -0.69
N PRO A 449 -3.37 0.94 -0.50
CA PRO A 449 -3.63 2.23 -1.14
C PRO A 449 -3.72 2.08 -2.67
N THR A 450 -4.55 2.91 -3.27
CA THR A 450 -4.72 2.97 -4.73
C THR A 450 -4.56 4.40 -5.26
N GLY A 451 -3.86 5.25 -4.50
CA GLY A 451 -3.61 6.64 -4.83
C GLY A 451 -4.59 7.63 -4.20
N LEU A 452 -5.47 7.19 -3.30
CA LEU A 452 -6.44 8.05 -2.62
C LEU A 452 -5.77 9.21 -1.86
N GLN A 453 -4.57 9.01 -1.30
CA GLN A 453 -3.79 10.06 -0.63
C GLN A 453 -3.42 11.24 -1.54
N ARG A 454 -3.48 11.09 -2.85
CA ARG A 454 -3.39 12.21 -3.79
C ARG A 454 -4.74 12.91 -3.97
N THR A 455 -5.83 12.16 -4.01
CA THR A 455 -7.20 12.67 -4.20
C THR A 455 -7.71 13.35 -2.93
N TYR A 456 -7.44 12.75 -1.77
CA TYR A 456 -7.74 13.27 -0.44
C TYR A 456 -6.46 13.28 0.42
N PRO A 457 -5.65 14.37 0.36
CA PRO A 457 -4.37 14.45 1.05
C PRO A 457 -4.44 14.40 2.57
N ASN A 458 -5.62 14.51 3.16
CA ASN A 458 -5.86 14.30 4.59
C ASN A 458 -5.81 12.83 5.01
N VAL A 459 -5.84 11.88 4.05
CA VAL A 459 -5.54 10.47 4.31
C VAL A 459 -4.04 10.30 4.26
N LEU A 460 -3.42 10.24 5.42
CA LEU A 460 -1.96 10.24 5.53
C LEU A 460 -1.37 8.84 5.55
N ASN A 461 -2.11 7.83 6.03
CA ASN A 461 -1.57 6.49 6.13
C ASN A 461 -2.62 5.39 5.94
N TYR A 462 -2.13 4.18 5.73
CA TYR A 462 -2.90 2.95 5.54
C TYR A 462 -2.15 1.78 6.13
N GLU A 463 -2.84 0.87 6.79
CA GLU A 463 -2.29 -0.43 7.12
C GLU A 463 -2.20 -1.30 5.85
N GLY A 464 -3.06 -2.27 5.65
CA GLY A 464 -2.99 -3.23 4.54
C GLY A 464 -1.57 -3.78 4.35
N VAL A 465 -0.86 -3.98 5.44
CA VAL A 465 0.50 -4.48 5.57
C VAL A 465 0.60 -5.35 6.80
N ASN A 466 1.38 -6.41 6.76
CA ASN A 466 1.64 -7.25 7.92
C ASN A 466 2.63 -6.53 8.85
N GLY A 467 2.11 -5.60 9.67
CA GLY A 467 2.87 -4.67 10.50
C GLY A 467 3.62 -5.30 11.68
N LEU A 468 4.42 -4.50 12.37
CA LEU A 468 5.20 -4.95 13.53
C LEU A 468 4.32 -5.50 14.66
N GLU A 469 3.06 -5.09 14.74
CA GLU A 469 2.10 -5.55 15.73
C GLU A 469 1.88 -7.06 15.69
N GLN A 470 2.04 -7.71 14.54
CA GLN A 470 1.94 -9.15 14.38
C GLN A 470 2.92 -9.92 15.30
N LEU A 471 4.01 -9.28 15.71
CA LEU A 471 4.96 -9.87 16.65
C LEU A 471 4.48 -9.94 18.11
N LYS A 472 3.32 -9.37 18.45
CA LYS A 472 2.69 -9.59 19.77
C LYS A 472 2.21 -11.04 19.97
N TRP A 473 1.87 -11.75 18.86
CA TRP A 473 1.25 -13.09 18.90
C TRP A 473 1.81 -14.08 17.88
N SER A 474 2.62 -13.67 16.92
CA SER A 474 3.17 -14.59 15.92
C SER A 474 4.13 -15.61 16.53
N PRO A 475 4.15 -16.86 16.03
CA PRO A 475 5.00 -17.90 16.58
C PRO A 475 6.49 -17.55 16.43
N GLU A 476 7.37 -18.21 17.23
CA GLU A 476 8.82 -17.99 17.22
C GLU A 476 9.46 -18.23 15.83
N SER A 477 8.84 -19.08 15.00
CA SER A 477 9.29 -19.36 13.63
C SER A 477 8.96 -18.27 12.62
N TYR A 478 8.19 -17.25 13.01
CA TYR A 478 7.79 -16.16 12.13
C TYR A 478 9.02 -15.34 11.72
N ASP A 479 9.10 -14.93 10.43
CA ASP A 479 10.24 -14.20 9.88
C ASP A 479 9.83 -12.80 9.40
N MET A 480 9.70 -11.87 10.34
CA MET A 480 9.44 -10.46 10.05
C MET A 480 10.66 -9.79 9.40
N VAL A 481 11.87 -10.26 9.70
CA VAL A 481 13.12 -9.68 9.20
C VAL A 481 13.23 -9.80 7.66
N THR A 482 12.86 -10.95 7.11
CA THR A 482 12.80 -11.14 5.65
C THR A 482 11.60 -10.38 5.05
N TYR A 483 10.48 -10.31 5.75
CA TYR A 483 9.31 -9.55 5.32
C TYR A 483 9.65 -8.05 5.18
N ASP A 484 10.34 -7.44 6.13
CA ASP A 484 10.71 -6.02 6.12
C ASP A 484 11.61 -5.61 4.93
N VAL A 485 12.38 -6.53 4.38
CA VAL A 485 13.19 -6.29 3.16
C VAL A 485 12.48 -6.77 1.88
N THR A 486 11.22 -7.13 1.99
CA THR A 486 10.34 -7.50 0.87
C THR A 486 9.35 -6.38 0.55
N ILE A 487 8.70 -5.83 1.57
CA ILE A 487 7.62 -4.85 1.41
C ILE A 487 8.03 -3.54 0.75
N PRO A 488 9.28 -3.02 0.84
CA PRO A 488 9.69 -1.83 0.10
C PRO A 488 9.59 -1.98 -1.42
N PHE A 489 9.68 -3.20 -1.93
CA PHE A 489 9.65 -3.51 -3.36
C PHE A 489 8.27 -3.97 -3.87
N ILE A 490 7.31 -4.22 -2.98
CA ILE A 490 5.99 -4.74 -3.34
C ILE A 490 4.89 -3.87 -2.72
N ARG A 491 4.67 -3.95 -1.40
CA ARG A 491 3.58 -3.24 -0.72
C ARG A 491 3.71 -1.72 -0.83
N MET A 492 4.92 -1.18 -0.68
CA MET A 492 5.18 0.25 -0.71
C MET A 492 4.97 0.88 -2.11
N ILE A 493 4.98 0.08 -3.19
CA ILE A 493 4.60 0.54 -4.54
C ILE A 493 3.17 1.10 -4.56
N ALA A 494 2.28 0.53 -3.77
CA ALA A 494 0.89 0.98 -3.67
C ALA A 494 0.75 2.34 -2.95
N GLY A 495 1.66 2.67 -2.05
CA GLY A 495 1.64 3.92 -1.26
C GLY A 495 2.05 3.71 0.19
N PRO A 496 1.77 4.70 1.07
CA PRO A 496 2.22 4.71 2.45
C PRO A 496 1.76 3.48 3.24
N MET A 497 2.52 3.17 4.31
CA MET A 497 2.29 2.01 5.16
C MET A 497 2.34 2.41 6.64
N ASP A 498 1.28 2.14 7.39
CA ASP A 498 1.35 2.15 8.85
C ASP A 498 1.89 0.80 9.35
N TYR A 499 3.21 0.67 9.28
CA TYR A 499 3.94 -0.53 9.71
C TYR A 499 4.11 -0.60 11.23
N THR A 500 3.91 0.52 11.93
CA THR A 500 4.00 0.63 13.40
C THR A 500 5.38 0.33 14.00
N GLN A 501 6.44 0.84 13.38
CA GLN A 501 7.84 0.62 13.80
C GLN A 501 8.23 1.35 15.09
N GLY A 502 9.46 1.10 15.56
CA GLY A 502 10.10 1.86 16.62
C GLY A 502 10.36 1.09 17.92
N ALA A 503 10.25 -0.24 17.91
CA ALA A 503 10.48 -1.05 19.10
C ALA A 503 11.87 -0.85 19.69
N MET A 504 11.94 -0.57 20.99
CA MET A 504 13.19 -0.46 21.76
C MET A 504 13.56 -1.77 22.46
N ARG A 505 12.69 -2.77 22.44
CA ARG A 505 13.00 -4.15 22.82
C ARG A 505 13.21 -4.97 21.54
N ASN A 506 14.46 -5.41 21.29
CA ASN A 506 14.88 -6.02 20.05
C ASN A 506 15.45 -7.43 20.30
N ALA A 507 15.19 -8.39 19.42
CA ALA A 507 15.60 -9.78 19.55
C ALA A 507 16.40 -10.28 18.33
N VAL A 508 17.54 -10.91 18.57
CA VAL A 508 18.24 -11.70 17.56
C VAL A 508 17.43 -12.96 17.20
N LYS A 509 17.78 -13.60 16.09
CA LYS A 509 17.15 -14.85 15.68
C LYS A 509 17.26 -15.90 16.80
N GLY A 510 16.15 -16.51 17.19
CA GLY A 510 16.07 -17.50 18.26
C GLY A 510 15.84 -16.93 19.67
N ASN A 511 15.91 -15.60 19.85
CA ASN A 511 15.58 -14.94 21.13
C ASN A 511 14.21 -14.26 21.10
N TYR A 512 13.60 -14.12 19.93
CA TYR A 512 12.25 -13.61 19.80
C TYR A 512 11.23 -14.61 20.39
N ARG A 513 10.25 -14.08 21.08
CA ARG A 513 9.03 -14.78 21.50
C ARG A 513 7.87 -13.81 21.60
N PRO A 514 6.66 -14.23 21.29
CA PRO A 514 5.48 -13.39 21.42
C PRO A 514 5.18 -13.12 22.89
N VAL A 515 5.08 -11.86 23.26
CA VAL A 515 4.63 -11.39 24.58
C VAL A 515 3.72 -10.21 24.36
N ASN A 516 2.43 -10.38 24.62
CA ASN A 516 1.44 -9.36 24.31
C ASN A 516 1.67 -8.04 25.06
N SER A 517 1.92 -8.12 26.39
CA SER A 517 2.10 -6.94 27.26
C SER A 517 3.49 -6.30 27.21
N GLU A 518 4.49 -7.01 26.69
CA GLU A 518 5.88 -6.53 26.54
C GLU A 518 6.48 -7.00 25.21
N PRO A 519 5.89 -6.61 24.09
CA PRO A 519 6.30 -7.11 22.79
C PRO A 519 7.73 -6.69 22.42
N MET A 520 8.30 -7.39 21.47
CA MET A 520 9.64 -7.13 20.96
C MET A 520 9.70 -7.26 19.45
N SER A 521 10.58 -6.49 18.79
CA SER A 521 10.88 -6.67 17.39
C SER A 521 11.89 -7.77 17.17
N GLN A 522 11.89 -8.38 15.98
CA GLN A 522 12.99 -9.17 15.46
C GLN A 522 14.05 -8.27 14.81
N GLY A 523 15.32 -8.71 14.81
CA GLY A 523 16.44 -7.96 14.25
C GLY A 523 17.04 -6.95 15.23
N THR A 524 17.98 -6.12 14.74
CA THR A 524 18.77 -5.22 15.57
C THR A 524 18.07 -3.90 15.89
N ARG A 525 18.64 -3.13 16.85
CA ARG A 525 18.22 -1.76 17.15
C ARG A 525 18.34 -0.86 15.91
N CYS A 526 19.45 -0.95 15.18
CA CYS A 526 19.69 -0.13 13.99
C CYS A 526 18.67 -0.42 12.89
N ARG A 527 18.12 -1.65 12.82
CA ARG A 527 16.99 -1.97 11.94
C ARG A 527 15.79 -1.09 12.24
N GLN A 528 15.38 -0.99 13.51
CA GLN A 528 14.22 -0.16 13.89
C GLN A 528 14.43 1.34 13.58
N LEU A 529 15.65 1.83 13.69
CA LEU A 529 15.95 3.21 13.29
C LEU A 529 15.89 3.41 11.77
N ALA A 530 16.38 2.44 11.01
CA ALA A 530 16.42 2.50 9.56
C ALA A 530 15.01 2.45 8.92
N THR A 531 14.04 1.76 9.54
CA THR A 531 12.66 1.68 9.03
C THR A 531 11.99 3.04 8.92
N TYR A 532 12.32 4.00 9.80
CA TYR A 532 11.80 5.37 9.72
C TYR A 532 12.27 6.14 8.48
N VAL A 533 13.39 5.74 7.89
CA VAL A 533 13.88 6.31 6.63
C VAL A 533 13.36 5.53 5.42
N ILE A 534 13.26 4.20 5.52
CA ILE A 534 12.93 3.34 4.38
C ILE A 534 11.44 3.34 4.09
N PHE A 535 10.59 3.15 5.11
CA PHE A 535 9.15 3.03 4.91
C PHE A 535 8.52 4.41 4.66
N GLU A 536 7.63 4.46 3.67
CA GLU A 536 6.82 5.65 3.41
C GLU A 536 5.68 5.69 4.41
N SER A 537 5.69 6.67 5.30
CA SER A 537 4.70 6.83 6.36
C SER A 537 4.60 8.30 6.79
N PRO A 538 3.78 9.12 6.10
CA PRO A 538 3.58 10.52 6.47
C PRO A 538 2.94 10.72 7.85
N PHE A 539 2.31 9.68 8.39
CA PHE A 539 1.74 9.63 9.73
C PHE A 539 2.34 8.43 10.45
N ASN A 540 3.47 8.65 11.12
CA ASN A 540 4.42 7.59 11.46
C ASN A 540 4.37 7.25 12.96
N MET A 541 3.95 6.04 13.28
CA MET A 541 3.82 5.57 14.65
C MET A 541 5.17 5.37 15.35
N LEU A 542 5.19 5.68 16.65
CA LEU A 542 6.19 5.23 17.61
C LEU A 542 5.52 4.19 18.50
N CYS A 543 5.82 2.90 18.26
CA CYS A 543 5.07 1.80 18.87
C CYS A 543 5.43 1.51 20.32
N ASP A 544 6.62 1.87 20.78
CA ASP A 544 7.08 1.50 22.12
C ASP A 544 6.60 2.50 23.20
N ALA A 545 6.66 2.07 24.47
CA ALA A 545 6.25 2.91 25.59
C ALA A 545 7.20 4.10 25.79
N PRO A 546 6.68 5.28 26.16
CA PRO A 546 7.50 6.44 26.52
C PRO A 546 8.58 6.15 27.55
N SER A 547 8.34 5.24 28.51
CA SER A 547 9.34 4.81 29.50
C SER A 547 10.56 4.13 28.83
N ASN A 548 10.35 3.37 27.76
CA ASN A 548 11.43 2.74 26.99
C ASN A 548 12.17 3.77 26.14
N TYR A 549 11.49 4.66 25.47
CA TYR A 549 12.09 5.75 24.68
C TYR A 549 12.95 6.68 25.55
N ARG A 550 12.48 7.06 26.73
CA ARG A 550 13.24 7.91 27.68
C ARG A 550 14.52 7.24 28.16
N ARG A 551 14.56 5.91 28.24
CA ARG A 551 15.78 5.15 28.56
C ARG A 551 16.78 5.14 27.41
N GLU A 552 16.29 5.08 26.17
CA GLU A 552 17.07 4.93 24.93
C GLU A 552 17.23 6.29 24.21
N LYS A 553 17.69 7.31 24.93
CA LYS A 553 17.70 8.74 24.51
C LYS A 553 18.26 8.99 23.13
N GLU A 554 19.47 8.42 22.80
CA GLU A 554 20.11 8.66 21.51
C GLU A 554 19.25 8.16 20.33
N CYS A 555 18.63 6.99 20.48
CA CYS A 555 17.74 6.42 19.48
C CYS A 555 16.47 7.27 19.36
N THR A 556 15.90 7.71 20.48
CA THR A 556 14.69 8.53 20.51
C THR A 556 14.93 9.89 19.87
N GLU A 557 16.06 10.55 20.17
CA GLU A 557 16.45 11.80 19.53
C GLU A 557 16.60 11.62 18.02
N PHE A 558 17.22 10.52 17.57
CA PHE A 558 17.36 10.25 16.14
C PHE A 558 15.99 10.08 15.46
N ILE A 559 15.10 9.24 16.02
CA ILE A 559 13.74 9.04 15.51
C ILE A 559 12.96 10.36 15.47
N SER A 560 13.03 11.15 16.55
CA SER A 560 12.31 12.42 16.67
C SER A 560 12.72 13.43 15.60
N ASN A 561 13.98 13.39 15.14
CA ASN A 561 14.52 14.29 14.14
C ASN A 561 14.36 13.79 12.68
N ILE A 562 13.90 12.56 12.46
CA ILE A 562 13.64 12.06 11.11
C ILE A 562 12.32 12.66 10.61
N PRO A 563 12.28 13.28 9.41
CA PRO A 563 11.02 13.74 8.79
C PRO A 563 10.09 12.59 8.43
N THR A 564 8.82 12.89 8.26
CA THR A 564 7.80 11.92 7.80
C THR A 564 7.43 12.11 6.32
N ILE A 565 7.82 13.23 5.73
CA ILE A 565 7.65 13.55 4.30
C ILE A 565 9.00 13.97 3.71
N TRP A 566 9.14 13.86 2.40
CA TRP A 566 10.44 13.99 1.74
C TRP A 566 10.37 14.81 0.46
N ASP A 567 11.42 15.58 0.21
CA ASP A 567 11.56 16.33 -1.05
C ASP A 567 12.09 15.45 -2.18
N GLU A 568 12.90 14.44 -1.82
CA GLU A 568 13.55 13.55 -2.78
C GLU A 568 13.80 12.16 -2.18
N THR A 569 13.65 11.13 -2.97
CA THR A 569 13.97 9.74 -2.63
C THR A 569 14.86 9.14 -3.71
N VAL A 570 15.93 8.46 -3.29
CA VAL A 570 16.87 7.74 -4.16
C VAL A 570 17.04 6.33 -3.64
N SER A 571 16.64 5.34 -4.42
CA SER A 571 16.95 3.94 -4.12
C SER A 571 18.40 3.65 -4.46
N LEU A 572 19.24 3.45 -3.43
CA LEU A 572 20.69 3.28 -3.58
C LEU A 572 21.04 1.87 -4.08
N ASP A 573 20.49 0.86 -3.42
CA ASP A 573 20.70 -0.54 -3.74
C ASP A 573 19.58 -1.39 -3.13
N GLY A 574 19.36 -2.60 -3.67
CA GLY A 574 18.35 -3.48 -3.09
C GLY A 574 18.11 -4.75 -3.89
N LYS A 575 17.69 -5.78 -3.14
CA LYS A 575 17.26 -7.06 -3.69
C LYS A 575 16.11 -7.60 -2.85
N VAL A 576 15.00 -7.89 -3.50
CA VAL A 576 13.76 -8.35 -2.87
C VAL A 576 14.03 -9.52 -1.94
N SER A 577 13.52 -9.45 -0.70
CA SER A 577 13.70 -10.43 0.38
C SER A 577 15.15 -10.60 0.87
N GLU A 578 16.09 -9.78 0.42
CA GLU A 578 17.47 -9.86 0.85
C GLU A 578 17.94 -8.60 1.59
N TYR A 579 17.84 -7.44 0.96
CA TYR A 579 18.25 -6.17 1.54
C TYR A 579 17.68 -4.97 0.78
N VAL A 580 17.71 -3.81 1.40
CA VAL A 580 17.32 -2.53 0.81
C VAL A 580 18.17 -1.40 1.38
N ALA A 581 18.52 -0.43 0.57
CA ALA A 581 19.17 0.82 0.98
C ALA A 581 18.56 2.00 0.22
N ILE A 582 18.07 3.00 0.96
CA ILE A 582 17.38 4.18 0.43
C ILE A 582 18.00 5.43 1.06
N ALA A 583 18.18 6.48 0.24
CA ALA A 583 18.48 7.83 0.71
C ALA A 583 17.28 8.75 0.45
N ARG A 584 16.97 9.63 1.41
CA ARG A 584 15.89 10.60 1.31
C ARG A 584 16.33 11.97 1.76
N ARG A 585 15.87 13.03 1.10
CA ARG A 585 16.17 14.43 1.43
C ARG A 585 14.93 15.12 1.99
N HIS A 586 15.17 15.92 3.03
CA HIS A 586 14.21 16.89 3.51
C HIS A 586 14.96 18.21 3.83
N GLY A 587 14.57 19.29 3.19
CA GLY A 587 15.32 20.54 3.25
C GLY A 587 16.76 20.35 2.76
N ASN A 588 17.71 20.67 3.63
CA ASN A 588 19.14 20.53 3.33
C ASN A 588 19.76 19.22 3.80
N ASP A 589 19.02 18.42 4.54
CA ASP A 589 19.52 17.19 5.15
C ASP A 589 19.12 15.95 4.34
N TRP A 590 20.05 15.01 4.25
CA TRP A 590 19.79 13.69 3.71
C TRP A 590 19.77 12.65 4.83
N TYR A 591 18.99 11.62 4.63
CA TYR A 591 18.88 10.49 5.53
C TYR A 591 19.10 9.21 4.75
N ILE A 592 19.85 8.27 5.32
CA ILE A 592 20.06 6.93 4.75
C ILE A 592 19.47 5.89 5.69
N GLY A 593 18.68 4.99 5.14
CA GLY A 593 18.25 3.75 5.80
C GLY A 593 18.70 2.55 4.99
N ALA A 594 19.25 1.52 5.66
CA ALA A 594 19.51 0.23 5.04
C ALA A 594 19.10 -0.91 5.99
N LEU A 595 18.56 -1.99 5.42
CA LEU A 595 18.14 -3.21 6.11
C LEU A 595 18.71 -4.43 5.39
N THR A 596 19.01 -5.49 6.14
CA THR A 596 19.30 -6.81 5.59
C THR A 596 18.39 -7.88 6.22
N ASN A 597 18.19 -8.98 5.53
CA ASN A 597 17.57 -10.18 6.10
C ASN A 597 18.52 -10.84 7.15
N TRP A 598 18.31 -12.11 7.50
CA TRP A 598 19.18 -12.81 8.47
C TRP A 598 20.59 -13.10 7.96
N THR A 599 20.92 -12.75 6.71
CA THR A 599 22.28 -12.82 6.16
C THR A 599 23.02 -11.52 6.44
N PRO A 600 24.17 -11.52 7.13
CA PRO A 600 24.97 -10.31 7.34
C PRO A 600 25.48 -9.79 5.99
N ARG A 601 25.55 -8.47 5.83
CA ARG A 601 25.96 -7.83 4.55
C ARG A 601 26.91 -6.68 4.75
N GLU A 602 27.77 -6.52 3.76
CA GLU A 602 28.50 -5.27 3.51
C GLU A 602 28.00 -4.69 2.19
N LEU A 603 27.75 -3.40 2.16
CA LEU A 603 27.32 -2.67 0.94
C LEU A 603 28.27 -1.48 0.73
N ASP A 604 28.56 -1.18 -0.53
CA ASP A 604 29.28 0.01 -0.97
C ASP A 604 28.25 0.97 -1.56
N LEU A 605 27.83 1.97 -0.77
CA LEU A 605 26.81 2.95 -1.18
C LEU A 605 27.43 4.10 -1.95
N ASP A 606 26.81 4.45 -3.07
CA ASP A 606 27.18 5.61 -3.87
C ASP A 606 26.43 6.87 -3.37
N LEU A 607 27.15 7.83 -2.81
CA LEU A 607 26.64 9.09 -2.32
C LEU A 607 26.80 10.23 -3.35
N SER A 608 26.95 9.93 -4.63
CA SER A 608 27.11 10.95 -5.69
C SER A 608 25.90 11.88 -5.86
N PHE A 609 24.75 11.53 -5.30
CA PHE A 609 23.57 12.40 -5.22
C PHE A 609 23.79 13.62 -4.30
N LEU A 610 24.75 13.58 -3.39
CA LEU A 610 25.16 14.74 -2.62
C LEU A 610 25.87 15.74 -3.55
N GLY A 611 25.43 16.97 -3.58
CA GLY A 611 26.07 18.03 -4.34
C GLY A 611 27.50 18.34 -3.85
N GLU A 612 28.10 19.39 -4.41
CA GLU A 612 29.43 19.87 -4.01
C GLU A 612 29.41 20.36 -2.56
N GLY A 613 30.55 20.20 -1.87
CA GLY A 613 30.79 20.66 -0.51
C GLY A 613 31.18 19.55 0.45
N ASP A 614 31.46 19.96 1.68
CA ASP A 614 31.79 19.06 2.78
C ASP A 614 30.52 18.69 3.55
N TYR A 615 30.43 17.42 3.92
CA TYR A 615 29.28 16.88 4.65
C TYR A 615 29.74 16.10 5.89
N ILE A 616 28.88 16.12 6.91
CA ILE A 616 29.01 15.30 8.12
C ILE A 616 27.92 14.23 8.10
N LEU A 617 28.30 13.03 8.48
CA LEU A 617 27.45 11.85 8.62
C LEU A 617 27.33 11.52 10.10
N GLU A 618 26.16 11.73 10.70
CA GLU A 618 25.77 11.15 11.98
C GLU A 618 25.10 9.80 11.71
N LEU A 619 25.67 8.73 12.24
CA LEU A 619 25.25 7.38 11.88
C LEU A 619 25.03 6.47 13.08
N PHE A 620 24.12 5.52 12.92
CA PHE A 620 23.86 4.39 13.79
C PHE A 620 24.12 3.10 13.01
N LYS A 621 25.05 2.29 13.49
CA LYS A 621 25.43 1.03 12.87
C LYS A 621 25.42 -0.10 13.90
N ASP A 622 25.16 -1.32 13.44
CA ASP A 622 25.22 -2.51 14.28
C ASP A 622 26.59 -2.62 14.97
N GLY A 623 26.58 -2.88 16.26
CA GLY A 623 27.77 -3.17 17.04
C GLY A 623 28.39 -4.52 16.70
N ILE A 624 29.57 -4.77 17.22
CA ILE A 624 30.32 -6.02 16.93
C ILE A 624 29.60 -7.28 17.44
N ASN A 625 28.77 -7.15 18.49
CA ASN A 625 28.02 -8.23 19.09
C ASN A 625 26.48 -8.14 18.77
N ALA A 626 26.09 -7.38 17.76
CA ALA A 626 24.66 -7.22 17.41
C ALA A 626 23.97 -8.54 16.99
N ASP A 627 24.76 -9.52 16.53
CA ASP A 627 24.33 -10.90 16.24
C ASP A 627 23.96 -11.71 17.47
N ARG A 628 24.36 -11.26 18.67
CA ARG A 628 24.11 -11.90 19.97
C ARG A 628 23.27 -11.04 20.91
N ALA A 629 23.40 -9.72 20.79
CA ALA A 629 22.70 -8.72 21.57
C ALA A 629 22.10 -7.68 20.61
N ALA A 630 20.87 -7.88 20.20
CA ALA A 630 20.20 -7.09 19.14
C ALA A 630 20.23 -5.57 19.38
N ARG A 631 20.36 -5.13 20.61
CA ARG A 631 20.46 -3.71 21.01
C ARG A 631 21.92 -3.16 20.99
N ASP A 632 22.91 -3.98 20.59
CA ASP A 632 24.30 -3.52 20.48
C ASP A 632 24.45 -2.67 19.20
N TYR A 633 24.69 -1.39 19.37
CA TYR A 633 24.90 -0.43 18.29
C TYR A 633 26.01 0.56 18.63
N LYS A 634 26.50 1.27 17.60
CA LYS A 634 27.39 2.41 17.75
C LYS A 634 26.82 3.63 17.04
N LYS A 635 26.82 4.76 17.77
CA LYS A 635 26.60 6.08 17.20
C LYS A 635 27.98 6.70 16.89
N GLU A 636 28.16 7.20 15.70
CA GLU A 636 29.39 7.88 15.27
C GLU A 636 29.04 9.15 14.48
N VAL A 637 29.97 10.12 14.51
CA VAL A 637 29.89 11.32 13.68
C VAL A 637 31.20 11.41 12.90
N ILE A 638 31.13 11.27 11.58
CA ILE A 638 32.30 11.22 10.70
C ILE A 638 32.11 12.14 9.48
N PRO A 639 33.18 12.65 8.85
CA PRO A 639 33.04 13.30 7.55
C PRO A 639 32.60 12.28 6.50
N VAL A 640 31.78 12.74 5.56
CA VAL A 640 31.46 11.95 4.34
C VAL A 640 32.76 11.79 3.53
N PRO A 641 33.07 10.56 3.06
CA PRO A 641 34.26 10.33 2.22
C PRO A 641 34.28 11.22 0.98
N THR A 642 35.47 11.72 0.62
CA THR A 642 35.65 12.64 -0.53
C THR A 642 35.33 11.99 -1.87
N ASP A 643 35.50 10.68 -1.98
CA ASP A 643 35.15 9.88 -3.15
C ASP A 643 33.66 9.53 -3.23
N ARG A 644 32.85 10.00 -2.26
CA ARG A 644 31.41 9.71 -2.17
C ARG A 644 31.08 8.22 -2.11
N LYS A 645 31.99 7.36 -1.64
CA LYS A 645 31.74 5.93 -1.42
C LYS A 645 31.67 5.65 0.07
N LEU A 646 30.53 5.11 0.51
CA LEU A 646 30.29 4.78 1.90
C LEU A 646 30.16 3.27 2.06
N LYS A 647 31.14 2.66 2.72
CA LYS A 647 31.05 1.23 3.07
C LYS A 647 30.28 1.05 4.38
N ILE A 648 29.20 0.28 4.34
CA ILE A 648 28.39 -0.06 5.52
C ILE A 648 28.42 -1.56 5.78
N ARG A 649 28.27 -1.94 7.05
CA ARG A 649 28.14 -3.34 7.48
C ARG A 649 26.88 -3.49 8.33
N MET A 650 26.12 -4.55 8.08
CA MET A 650 24.92 -4.92 8.82
C MET A 650 25.07 -6.35 9.36
N ALA A 651 24.72 -6.57 10.63
CA ALA A 651 24.65 -7.87 11.28
C ALA A 651 23.46 -8.70 10.73
N PRO A 652 23.33 -10.00 11.08
CA PRO A 652 22.12 -10.76 10.77
C PRO A 652 20.86 -10.07 11.30
N GLY A 653 19.87 -9.81 10.44
CA GLY A 653 18.69 -9.01 10.79
C GLY A 653 19.00 -7.56 11.10
N GLY A 654 20.13 -7.08 10.60
CA GLY A 654 20.70 -5.78 10.92
C GLY A 654 20.14 -4.62 10.13
N GLY A 655 20.59 -3.43 10.53
CA GLY A 655 20.28 -2.17 9.87
C GLY A 655 21.40 -1.15 9.99
N TYR A 656 21.21 -0.08 9.23
CA TYR A 656 22.06 1.10 9.24
C TYR A 656 21.19 2.34 9.05
N ALA A 657 21.34 3.32 9.90
CA ALA A 657 20.60 4.57 9.81
C ALA A 657 21.54 5.76 9.95
N ALA A 658 21.35 6.78 9.13
CA ALA A 658 22.21 7.94 9.17
C ALA A 658 21.50 9.23 8.75
N ARG A 659 22.00 10.38 9.26
CA ARG A 659 21.69 11.73 8.81
C ARG A 659 22.94 12.38 8.23
N ILE A 660 22.82 13.02 7.08
CA ILE A 660 23.91 13.71 6.40
C ILE A 660 23.58 15.21 6.34
N GLN A 661 24.48 16.01 6.85
CA GLN A 661 24.32 17.46 6.89
C GLN A 661 25.48 18.15 6.18
N LYS A 662 25.19 19.22 5.44
CA LYS A 662 26.24 20.06 4.86
C LYS A 662 26.90 20.88 5.97
N ARG A 663 28.26 20.95 5.92
CA ARG A 663 29.05 21.78 6.83
C ARG A 663 28.88 23.28 6.56
#